data_adc099d55f880084bd53294acbf18c68
#
_entry.id   adc099d55f880084bd53294acbf18c68
#
_cell.length_a   1.000
_cell.length_b   1.000
_cell.length_c   1.000
_cell.angle_alpha   90.00
_cell.angle_beta   90.00
_cell.angle_gamma   90.00
#
_symmetry.space_group_name_H-M   'P 1'
#
loop_
_entity.id
_entity.type
_entity.pdbx_description
1 polymer ?
#
loop_
_entity_poly.entity_id
_entity_poly.type
_entity_poly.pdbx_seq_one_letter_code
_entity_poly.pdbx_strand_id
1 'polypeptide(L)'
;MLSIRNFTYLLFLTLGLTVCGTPLAAQLGSSSGAVTGAVLDPSGAVVANATVEIHNPVSGFIRSTPTDSSGKFSFNNVPFNPYHLSVTAAGFASYAQDVDVRSSVPLSVEISLQVAGSTTTVTVESGTDLLETETSAHTDVDRALFDKLPLESQSSSVSSLVTLASPGVVADSNGLFHGLGDHAENSFSVDGQPITDQQSKVFSNQIPVDSIQSLEVVSGAPPAEFGDKTSLVIKVTTRSGLGQKQPTGSLTTSYGSFGTVTSDANLALGSDHWGNFISASGMNTGRFLDPPEFQVMHSKGNEENLFDRMDFQPSVADSVHLNLGYTRSWFQTPNSFDAQFANQDQRAQIQTYNVAPTWSHLFSPTTLLTVGAFLRHDNFGYFPSANPFADLPETLSQSRQLTNAGLRTDLSYVKGMHNLKAGVTFEHTLLTENFSFGVTDPGLNAVCLNGNGTPDTNPTPTDPAQCTGTLQPNPGFVPALLAIDRTRGGTNFPFHGHGDIRQLAMYVQDAITKGNWTFNLGVRGDLYRGLSRDAQIQPRLGLAYKVNPSNTVLRLSYARVMETPFNENLVFASQTTNDPVISGLFGANSNAAIRPGARNEFHAGFQQAFAKFLVVDADYMWKYTHNGYDFSTLLNTPIFFPIAWHNSKIDGASVRVSMPEHHGLTAFVLMGHVNARFFPPQVGGLGTDLGAGGLPFRIDHDQKFQQTTHLQYQPWKSGPWIGFNWRYDSGLVAGAVPFASDTTTPVDLTGLTADQQMQAGLFCGNVFPTLSSPLTTCAPSQYGSTRISLPAPGAESDDHNPPRIAPRHLFDLSVGDDNLFRGDKYKWSLRATAINLSNKVALYNFLSTFSGTHFVTPRTLTAELGFHF
;
A
#
# COMPACT_ATOMS: atom_id res chain seq x y z
N MET A 1 14.63 30.62 4.54
CA MET A 1 15.41 30.82 5.77
C MET A 1 14.48 31.32 6.87
N LEU A 2 13.84 30.44 7.61
CA LEU A 2 13.07 30.79 8.82
C LEU A 2 14.06 30.92 9.98
N SER A 3 14.09 32.06 10.62
CA SER A 3 15.03 32.38 11.66
C SER A 3 14.76 31.57 12.91
N ILE A 4 15.84 31.05 13.52
CA ILE A 4 15.89 30.28 14.77
C ILE A 4 15.13 30.96 15.93
N ARG A 5 14.82 32.23 15.82
CA ARG A 5 14.12 33.02 16.85
C ARG A 5 12.63 32.71 17.05
N ASN A 6 11.99 32.06 16.06
CA ASN A 6 10.57 31.69 16.16
C ASN A 6 10.37 30.28 16.74
N PHE A 7 11.43 29.47 16.81
CA PHE A 7 11.37 28.13 17.40
C PHE A 7 11.34 28.16 18.93
N THR A 8 11.89 29.21 19.53
CA THR A 8 12.01 29.35 20.99
C THR A 8 10.66 29.74 21.66
N TYR A 9 9.74 30.36 20.92
CA TYR A 9 8.42 30.73 21.46
C TYR A 9 7.41 29.58 21.48
N LEU A 10 7.60 28.56 20.66
CA LEU A 10 6.73 27.38 20.65
C LEU A 10 7.06 26.40 21.80
N LEU A 11 8.29 26.45 22.34
CA LEU A 11 8.76 25.60 23.43
C LEU A 11 8.31 26.03 24.83
N PHE A 12 7.84 27.29 25.00
CA PHE A 12 7.45 27.84 26.31
C PHE A 12 5.94 27.82 26.58
N LEU A 13 5.10 27.33 25.65
CA LEU A 13 3.64 27.28 25.87
C LEU A 13 3.15 25.95 26.48
N THR A 14 4.04 25.00 26.79
CA THR A 14 3.68 23.67 27.32
C THR A 14 4.00 23.44 28.81
N LEU A 15 4.39 24.48 29.54
CA LEU A 15 4.73 24.33 30.97
C LEU A 15 3.72 25.04 31.85
N GLY A 16 2.64 24.41 32.22
CA GLY A 16 1.78 24.88 33.28
C GLY A 16 0.38 24.30 33.31
N LEU A 17 0.24 23.09 33.82
CA LEU A 17 -1.00 22.61 34.47
C LEU A 17 -0.70 21.31 35.23
N THR A 18 -0.41 21.45 36.53
CA THR A 18 -0.39 20.31 37.46
C THR A 18 -1.71 20.28 38.21
N VAL A 19 -2.47 19.22 38.09
CA VAL A 19 -3.58 18.87 38.98
C VAL A 19 -3.47 17.40 39.34
N CYS A 20 -3.48 17.10 40.64
CA CYS A 20 -3.46 15.74 41.19
C CYS A 20 -4.80 15.01 41.01
N GLY A 21 -4.78 13.80 40.52
CA GLY A 21 -5.93 12.88 40.44
C GLY A 21 -5.47 11.43 40.39
N THR A 22 -6.26 10.53 40.94
CA THR A 22 -6.00 9.10 41.12
C THR A 22 -5.91 8.33 39.78
N PRO A 23 -5.11 7.26 39.70
CA PRO A 23 -4.77 6.63 38.40
C PRO A 23 -5.85 5.69 37.85
N LEU A 24 -6.39 6.05 36.71
CA LEU A 24 -7.07 5.19 35.75
C LEU A 24 -6.33 5.38 34.42
N ALA A 25 -5.99 4.31 33.70
CA ALA A 25 -5.14 4.41 32.52
C ALA A 25 -5.88 5.10 31.35
N ALA A 26 -5.26 6.13 30.79
CA ALA A 26 -5.71 6.77 29.56
C ALA A 26 -4.97 6.21 28.35
N GLN A 27 -5.50 6.44 27.15
CA GLN A 27 -5.23 5.70 25.95
C GLN A 27 -4.50 6.45 24.85
N LEU A 28 -3.87 5.69 23.95
CA LEU A 28 -3.03 6.14 22.86
C LEU A 28 -3.65 5.80 21.50
N GLY A 29 -3.87 6.82 20.68
CA GLY A 29 -4.18 6.67 19.25
C GLY A 29 -5.65 6.40 18.90
N SER A 30 -6.02 6.71 17.64
CA SER A 30 -7.37 6.49 17.08
C SER A 30 -7.54 5.11 16.41
N SER A 31 -6.44 4.37 16.20
CA SER A 31 -6.41 3.06 15.53
C SER A 31 -6.20 1.88 16.47
N SER A 32 -6.08 2.12 17.79
CA SER A 32 -5.85 1.10 18.80
C SER A 32 -6.61 1.38 20.09
N GLY A 33 -6.80 0.32 20.90
CA GLY A 33 -7.43 0.35 22.19
C GLY A 33 -6.46 0.15 23.37
N ALA A 34 -6.98 0.20 24.62
CA ALA A 34 -6.30 -0.31 25.80
C ALA A 34 -7.17 -1.34 26.51
N VAL A 35 -6.51 -2.34 27.10
CA VAL A 35 -7.13 -3.28 28.03
C VAL A 35 -6.48 -3.09 29.38
N THR A 36 -7.29 -2.70 30.37
CA THR A 36 -6.84 -2.46 31.74
C THR A 36 -7.63 -3.32 32.69
N GLY A 37 -7.08 -3.60 33.86
CA GLY A 37 -7.86 -4.38 34.81
C GLY A 37 -7.14 -4.61 36.13
N ALA A 38 -7.83 -5.35 37.01
CA ALA A 38 -7.29 -5.80 38.28
C ALA A 38 -7.52 -7.31 38.46
N VAL A 39 -6.54 -7.96 39.04
CA VAL A 39 -6.61 -9.38 39.40
C VAL A 39 -6.76 -9.50 40.91
N LEU A 40 -7.84 -10.15 41.32
CA LEU A 40 -8.24 -10.35 42.70
C LEU A 40 -8.25 -11.85 43.04
N ASP A 41 -8.07 -12.19 44.30
CA ASP A 41 -8.32 -13.52 44.82
C ASP A 41 -9.81 -13.69 45.25
N PRO A 42 -10.27 -14.87 45.69
CA PRO A 42 -11.65 -15.09 46.06
C PRO A 42 -12.10 -14.29 47.29
N SER A 43 -11.18 -13.68 48.06
CA SER A 43 -11.49 -12.79 49.19
C SER A 43 -11.59 -11.33 48.80
N GLY A 44 -11.29 -10.99 47.53
CA GLY A 44 -11.20 -9.62 47.03
C GLY A 44 -9.85 -8.97 47.26
N ALA A 45 -8.82 -9.72 47.73
CA ALA A 45 -7.49 -9.18 47.88
C ALA A 45 -6.74 -9.18 46.53
N VAL A 46 -5.88 -8.21 46.33
CA VAL A 46 -5.12 -8.05 45.08
C VAL A 46 -4.06 -9.12 44.89
N VAL A 47 -3.92 -9.62 43.68
CA VAL A 47 -2.90 -10.62 43.31
C VAL A 47 -1.80 -9.92 42.49
N ALA A 48 -0.65 -9.71 43.14
CA ALA A 48 0.53 -9.13 42.52
C ALA A 48 1.34 -10.20 41.76
N ASN A 49 2.08 -9.79 40.71
CA ASN A 49 2.91 -10.66 39.87
C ASN A 49 2.14 -11.83 39.17
N ALA A 50 0.83 -11.71 39.02
CA ALA A 50 0.08 -12.59 38.12
C ALA A 50 0.44 -12.27 36.66
N THR A 51 0.72 -13.27 35.86
CA THR A 51 0.96 -13.07 34.43
C THR A 51 -0.38 -13.00 33.70
N VAL A 52 -0.65 -11.85 33.11
CA VAL A 52 -1.81 -11.62 32.22
C VAL A 52 -1.31 -11.64 30.79
N GLU A 53 -2.00 -12.37 29.91
CA GLU A 53 -1.71 -12.47 28.50
C GLU A 53 -2.97 -12.18 27.69
N ILE A 54 -2.84 -11.41 26.60
CA ILE A 54 -3.86 -11.25 25.56
C ILE A 54 -3.32 -11.78 24.25
N HIS A 55 -4.14 -12.56 23.54
CA HIS A 55 -3.76 -13.24 22.33
C HIS A 55 -4.89 -13.24 21.30
N ASN A 56 -4.59 -12.89 20.03
CA ASN A 56 -5.46 -13.17 18.89
C ASN A 56 -4.76 -14.14 17.96
N PRO A 57 -5.25 -15.37 17.83
CA PRO A 57 -4.58 -16.41 17.05
C PRO A 57 -4.67 -16.22 15.54
N VAL A 58 -5.60 -15.40 15.04
CA VAL A 58 -5.78 -15.16 13.60
C VAL A 58 -4.83 -14.08 13.10
N SER A 59 -4.71 -12.96 13.83
CA SER A 59 -3.75 -11.89 13.49
C SER A 59 -2.32 -12.21 13.93
N GLY A 60 -2.13 -13.16 14.87
CA GLY A 60 -0.85 -13.49 15.48
C GLY A 60 -0.45 -12.57 16.63
N PHE A 61 -1.33 -11.63 17.04
CA PHE A 61 -1.03 -10.71 18.13
C PHE A 61 -0.96 -11.45 19.47
N ILE A 62 0.15 -11.27 20.21
CA ILE A 62 0.33 -11.78 21.56
C ILE A 62 1.11 -10.78 22.41
N ARG A 63 0.60 -10.50 23.61
CA ARG A 63 1.30 -9.72 24.62
C ARG A 63 1.05 -10.27 26.02
N SER A 64 2.06 -10.20 26.90
CA SER A 64 1.93 -10.55 28.29
C SER A 64 2.52 -9.44 29.18
N THR A 65 1.91 -9.25 30.36
CA THR A 65 2.37 -8.32 31.38
C THR A 65 2.11 -8.89 32.78
N PRO A 66 3.01 -8.68 33.77
CA PRO A 66 2.70 -9.02 35.15
C PRO A 66 1.78 -7.94 35.76
N THR A 67 0.95 -8.33 36.73
CA THR A 67 0.24 -7.37 37.58
C THR A 67 1.22 -6.66 38.54
N ASP A 68 0.94 -5.40 38.82
CA ASP A 68 1.72 -4.57 39.76
C ASP A 68 1.42 -4.96 41.21
N SER A 69 2.03 -4.23 42.18
CA SER A 69 1.81 -4.45 43.62
C SER A 69 0.38 -4.16 44.07
N SER A 70 -0.43 -3.47 43.29
CA SER A 70 -1.86 -3.24 43.51
C SER A 70 -2.77 -4.18 42.73
N GLY A 71 -2.21 -5.26 42.13
CA GLY A 71 -2.91 -6.26 41.34
C GLY A 71 -3.38 -5.74 39.98
N LYS A 72 -2.96 -4.54 39.52
CA LYS A 72 -3.40 -3.94 38.27
C LYS A 72 -2.51 -4.35 37.11
N PHE A 73 -3.10 -4.39 35.90
CA PHE A 73 -2.41 -4.55 34.65
C PHE A 73 -2.93 -3.60 33.58
N SER A 74 -2.11 -3.33 32.58
CA SER A 74 -2.48 -2.51 31.41
C SER A 74 -1.78 -2.99 30.16
N PHE A 75 -2.55 -3.15 29.08
CA PHE A 75 -2.06 -3.29 27.72
C PHE A 75 -2.48 -2.04 26.94
N ASN A 76 -1.52 -1.26 26.54
CA ASN A 76 -1.73 -0.09 25.70
C ASN A 76 -1.45 -0.43 24.24
N ASN A 77 -1.99 0.36 23.31
CA ASN A 77 -1.73 0.21 21.88
C ASN A 77 -2.13 -1.20 21.36
N VAL A 78 -3.33 -1.65 21.75
CA VAL A 78 -3.91 -2.93 21.35
C VAL A 78 -4.76 -2.71 20.09
N PRO A 79 -4.49 -3.37 18.96
CA PRO A 79 -5.32 -3.29 17.76
C PRO A 79 -6.78 -3.64 18.05
N PHE A 80 -7.71 -3.14 17.23
CA PHE A 80 -9.14 -3.47 17.39
C PHE A 80 -9.39 -4.89 16.90
N ASN A 81 -9.70 -5.80 17.84
CA ASN A 81 -9.90 -7.21 17.57
C ASN A 81 -10.52 -7.91 18.78
N PRO A 82 -11.16 -9.07 18.62
CA PRO A 82 -11.40 -10.00 19.72
C PRO A 82 -10.07 -10.64 20.19
N TYR A 83 -9.94 -10.78 21.49
CA TYR A 83 -8.76 -11.39 22.12
C TYR A 83 -9.14 -12.42 23.15
N HIS A 84 -8.33 -13.45 23.26
CA HIS A 84 -8.34 -14.36 24.37
C HIS A 84 -7.44 -13.80 25.49
N LEU A 85 -8.03 -13.46 26.63
CA LEU A 85 -7.32 -12.99 27.81
C LEU A 85 -7.15 -14.15 28.78
N SER A 86 -5.92 -14.44 29.16
CA SER A 86 -5.61 -15.46 30.15
C SER A 86 -4.80 -14.89 31.32
N VAL A 87 -5.00 -15.47 32.51
CA VAL A 87 -4.25 -15.09 33.72
C VAL A 87 -3.74 -16.33 34.44
N THR A 88 -2.44 -16.31 34.77
CA THR A 88 -1.79 -17.37 35.56
C THR A 88 -1.06 -16.76 36.77
N ALA A 89 -1.27 -17.37 37.93
CA ALA A 89 -0.59 -16.98 39.16
C ALA A 89 -0.30 -18.22 40.01
N ALA A 90 0.81 -18.20 40.75
CA ALA A 90 1.20 -19.32 41.64
C ALA A 90 0.16 -19.54 42.74
N GLY A 91 -0.32 -20.78 42.90
CA GLY A 91 -1.35 -21.12 43.88
C GLY A 91 -2.79 -20.91 43.44
N PHE A 92 -3.03 -20.41 42.22
CA PHE A 92 -4.37 -20.19 41.65
C PHE A 92 -4.60 -21.07 40.42
N ALA A 93 -5.86 -21.37 40.15
CA ALA A 93 -6.28 -21.98 38.88
C ALA A 93 -6.13 -20.92 37.74
N SER A 94 -5.73 -21.38 36.54
CA SER A 94 -5.67 -20.52 35.37
C SER A 94 -7.06 -19.99 35.04
N TYR A 95 -7.11 -18.69 34.73
CA TYR A 95 -8.33 -18.00 34.29
C TYR A 95 -8.23 -17.65 32.81
N ALA A 96 -9.34 -17.73 32.09
CA ALA A 96 -9.42 -17.30 30.70
C ALA A 96 -10.81 -16.72 30.38
N GLN A 97 -10.84 -15.68 29.58
CA GLN A 97 -12.06 -15.10 29.01
C GLN A 97 -11.77 -14.41 27.67
N ASP A 98 -12.78 -14.32 26.82
CA ASP A 98 -12.71 -13.53 25.60
C ASP A 98 -13.04 -12.06 25.90
N VAL A 99 -12.27 -11.16 25.32
CA VAL A 99 -12.45 -9.69 25.40
C VAL A 99 -12.45 -9.13 23.99
N ASP A 100 -13.27 -8.13 23.75
CA ASP A 100 -13.43 -7.54 22.43
C ASP A 100 -13.06 -6.04 22.49
N VAL A 101 -11.92 -5.69 21.87
CA VAL A 101 -11.40 -4.31 21.79
C VAL A 101 -11.96 -3.68 20.53
N ARG A 102 -13.05 -2.92 20.64
CA ARG A 102 -13.83 -2.37 19.50
C ARG A 102 -13.57 -0.90 19.23
N SER A 103 -12.95 -0.21 20.16
CA SER A 103 -12.78 1.24 20.06
C SER A 103 -11.58 1.72 20.82
N SER A 104 -11.27 2.98 20.62
CA SER A 104 -10.24 3.66 21.39
C SER A 104 -10.63 3.91 22.87
N VAL A 105 -11.86 3.74 23.27
CA VAL A 105 -12.26 3.81 24.68
C VAL A 105 -11.67 2.61 25.45
N PRO A 106 -10.94 2.82 26.55
CA PRO A 106 -10.30 1.75 27.31
C PRO A 106 -11.30 0.68 27.79
N LEU A 107 -10.96 -0.58 27.57
CA LEU A 107 -11.72 -1.71 28.11
C LEU A 107 -11.21 -2.03 29.53
N SER A 108 -12.06 -1.98 30.53
CA SER A 108 -11.72 -2.33 31.92
C SER A 108 -12.26 -3.70 32.29
N VAL A 109 -11.41 -4.60 32.79
CA VAL A 109 -11.72 -5.98 33.15
C VAL A 109 -11.36 -6.23 34.61
N GLU A 110 -12.27 -6.77 35.38
CA GLU A 110 -12.02 -7.24 36.74
C GLU A 110 -12.00 -8.76 36.76
N ILE A 111 -10.90 -9.34 37.25
CA ILE A 111 -10.62 -10.78 37.19
C ILE A 111 -10.51 -11.32 38.60
N SER A 112 -11.37 -12.28 38.95
CA SER A 112 -11.31 -13.00 40.23
C SER A 112 -10.80 -14.41 40.03
N LEU A 113 -9.59 -14.72 40.51
CA LEU A 113 -8.97 -16.03 40.43
C LEU A 113 -9.56 -17.00 41.47
N GLN A 114 -9.56 -18.27 41.15
CA GLN A 114 -9.92 -19.36 42.07
C GLN A 114 -8.65 -20.05 42.61
N VAL A 115 -8.65 -20.52 43.85
CA VAL A 115 -7.49 -21.23 44.42
C VAL A 115 -7.29 -22.56 43.69
N ALA A 116 -6.01 -22.93 43.42
CA ALA A 116 -5.69 -24.21 42.81
C ALA A 116 -6.15 -25.41 43.69
N GLY A 117 -6.88 -26.36 43.07
CA GLY A 117 -7.46 -27.50 43.78
C GLY A 117 -9.00 -27.43 43.95
N SER A 118 -9.66 -26.33 43.68
CA SER A 118 -11.12 -26.32 43.47
C SER A 118 -11.44 -26.94 42.09
N THR A 119 -12.38 -27.88 42.05
CA THR A 119 -12.74 -28.68 40.86
C THR A 119 -13.45 -27.91 39.76
N THR A 120 -13.40 -26.60 39.77
CA THR A 120 -14.02 -25.75 38.74
C THR A 120 -12.92 -25.15 37.87
N THR A 121 -12.52 -25.85 36.84
CA THR A 121 -11.79 -25.25 35.72
C THR A 121 -12.82 -24.40 34.93
N VAL A 122 -12.71 -23.09 35.02
CA VAL A 122 -13.44 -22.21 34.10
C VAL A 122 -12.70 -22.26 32.78
N THR A 123 -12.95 -23.30 32.02
CA THR A 123 -12.46 -23.39 30.66
C THR A 123 -13.54 -22.77 29.78
N VAL A 124 -13.38 -21.52 29.42
CA VAL A 124 -14.17 -20.95 28.33
C VAL A 124 -13.61 -21.55 27.04
N GLU A 125 -14.04 -22.76 26.72
CA GLU A 125 -13.76 -23.40 25.45
C GLU A 125 -14.80 -22.99 24.43
N SER A 126 -14.63 -21.81 23.86
CA SER A 126 -15.39 -21.48 22.67
C SER A 126 -14.41 -21.06 21.58
N GLY A 127 -14.48 -21.67 20.40
CA GLY A 127 -13.83 -21.14 19.19
C GLY A 127 -14.49 -19.86 18.70
N THR A 128 -15.11 -19.11 19.58
CA THR A 128 -15.78 -17.81 19.33
C THR A 128 -14.80 -16.66 19.30
N ASP A 129 -13.62 -16.84 19.87
CA ASP A 129 -12.45 -15.97 19.81
C ASP A 129 -11.81 -15.85 18.41
N LEU A 130 -12.18 -16.75 17.50
CA LEU A 130 -11.68 -16.77 16.12
C LEU A 130 -12.60 -16.01 15.14
N LEU A 131 -13.75 -15.58 15.59
CA LEU A 131 -14.78 -14.96 14.74
C LEU A 131 -14.94 -13.48 15.05
N GLU A 132 -14.86 -12.69 14.00
CA GLU A 132 -15.11 -11.26 14.05
C GLU A 132 -16.52 -10.93 13.60
N THR A 133 -17.22 -10.08 14.35
CA THR A 133 -18.58 -9.64 14.01
C THR A 133 -18.58 -8.29 13.30
N GLU A 134 -17.43 -7.82 12.83
CA GLU A 134 -17.36 -6.63 11.99
C GLU A 134 -18.05 -6.85 10.63
N THR A 135 -18.63 -5.76 10.12
CA THR A 135 -19.42 -5.81 8.89
C THR A 135 -18.59 -5.56 7.63
N SER A 136 -17.40 -4.99 7.76
CA SER A 136 -16.47 -4.73 6.66
C SER A 136 -15.49 -5.88 6.48
N ALA A 137 -15.22 -6.25 5.24
CA ALA A 137 -14.16 -7.22 4.95
C ALA A 137 -12.79 -6.58 5.23
N HIS A 138 -11.98 -7.22 6.05
CA HIS A 138 -10.65 -6.75 6.40
C HIS A 138 -9.70 -7.89 6.70
N THR A 139 -8.42 -7.56 6.81
CA THR A 139 -7.34 -8.49 7.18
C THR A 139 -6.41 -7.82 8.17
N ASP A 140 -6.20 -8.47 9.31
CA ASP A 140 -5.26 -8.04 10.33
C ASP A 140 -3.95 -8.79 10.24
N VAL A 141 -2.86 -8.06 10.39
CA VAL A 141 -1.49 -8.59 10.36
C VAL A 141 -0.68 -7.96 11.48
N ASP A 142 -0.29 -8.74 12.46
CA ASP A 142 0.62 -8.30 13.52
C ASP A 142 2.08 -8.54 13.15
N ARG A 143 2.97 -7.83 13.82
CA ARG A 143 4.41 -7.94 13.62
C ARG A 143 4.94 -9.35 13.77
N ALA A 144 4.41 -10.13 14.71
CA ALA A 144 4.83 -11.51 14.94
C ALA A 144 4.65 -12.40 13.70
N LEU A 145 3.67 -12.10 12.85
CA LEU A 145 3.45 -12.80 11.59
C LEU A 145 4.39 -12.27 10.50
N PHE A 146 4.42 -10.95 10.28
CA PHE A 146 5.18 -10.42 9.15
C PHE A 146 6.70 -10.46 9.33
N ASP A 147 7.21 -10.49 10.56
CA ASP A 147 8.64 -10.70 10.83
C ASP A 147 9.16 -12.05 10.30
N LYS A 148 8.27 -13.01 10.02
CA LYS A 148 8.63 -14.34 9.50
C LYS A 148 8.21 -14.58 8.05
N LEU A 149 7.49 -13.66 7.44
CA LEU A 149 7.21 -13.73 6.00
C LEU A 149 8.52 -13.68 5.21
N PRO A 150 8.66 -14.45 4.12
CA PRO A 150 9.83 -14.38 3.26
C PRO A 150 9.81 -13.07 2.46
N LEU A 151 10.30 -12.01 3.08
CA LEU A 151 10.58 -10.70 2.51
C LEU A 151 12.09 -10.57 2.27
N GLU A 152 12.50 -9.66 1.42
CA GLU A 152 13.93 -9.41 1.13
C GLU A 152 14.71 -9.02 2.40
N SER A 153 14.08 -8.25 3.27
CA SER A 153 14.56 -7.91 4.62
C SER A 153 13.36 -7.57 5.49
N GLN A 154 13.58 -7.36 6.79
CA GLN A 154 12.52 -6.85 7.68
C GLN A 154 12.07 -5.43 7.31
N SER A 155 12.97 -4.64 6.72
CA SER A 155 12.68 -3.30 6.20
C SER A 155 12.11 -3.30 4.77
N SER A 156 11.63 -4.44 4.27
CA SER A 156 10.89 -4.48 3.00
C SER A 156 9.67 -3.59 3.04
N SER A 157 9.34 -3.03 1.89
CA SER A 157 8.30 -2.02 1.81
C SER A 157 6.93 -2.50 2.31
N VAL A 158 6.14 -1.58 2.82
CA VAL A 158 4.76 -1.85 3.26
C VAL A 158 3.90 -2.45 2.14
N SER A 159 4.18 -2.12 0.87
CA SER A 159 3.49 -2.69 -0.30
C SER A 159 3.66 -4.20 -0.38
N SER A 160 4.88 -4.72 -0.19
CA SER A 160 5.14 -6.16 -0.19
C SER A 160 4.39 -6.86 0.94
N LEU A 161 4.34 -6.23 2.11
CA LEU A 161 3.63 -6.74 3.27
C LEU A 161 2.12 -6.85 3.01
N VAL A 162 1.50 -5.78 2.50
CA VAL A 162 0.06 -5.75 2.17
C VAL A 162 -0.28 -6.79 1.10
N THR A 163 0.53 -6.89 0.05
CA THR A 163 0.32 -7.84 -1.06
C THR A 163 0.43 -9.31 -0.61
N LEU A 164 1.36 -9.62 0.31
CA LEU A 164 1.55 -10.99 0.81
C LEU A 164 0.57 -11.38 1.91
N ALA A 165 -0.09 -10.42 2.56
CA ALA A 165 -0.95 -10.68 3.71
C ALA A 165 -2.45 -10.49 3.42
N SER A 166 -2.83 -9.81 2.34
CA SER A 166 -4.24 -9.49 2.04
C SER A 166 -4.71 -10.12 0.73
N PRO A 167 -5.91 -10.75 0.72
CA PRO A 167 -6.43 -11.38 -0.49
C PRO A 167 -6.85 -10.34 -1.54
N GLY A 168 -6.65 -10.66 -2.82
CA GLY A 168 -7.11 -9.80 -3.93
C GLY A 168 -6.30 -8.54 -4.17
N VAL A 169 -5.18 -8.36 -3.49
CA VAL A 169 -4.27 -7.24 -3.70
C VAL A 169 -3.19 -7.64 -4.70
N VAL A 170 -3.01 -6.83 -5.72
CA VAL A 170 -1.96 -6.99 -6.75
C VAL A 170 -1.04 -5.79 -6.67
N ALA A 171 0.26 -6.01 -6.75
CA ALA A 171 1.23 -4.91 -6.87
C ALA A 171 1.88 -4.94 -8.25
N ASP A 172 2.22 -3.77 -8.76
CA ASP A 172 3.16 -3.68 -9.86
C ASP A 172 4.59 -3.99 -9.39
N SER A 173 5.50 -4.06 -10.34
CA SER A 173 6.89 -4.43 -10.06
C SER A 173 7.65 -3.43 -9.18
N ASN A 174 7.18 -2.20 -9.04
CA ASN A 174 7.82 -1.12 -8.26
C ASN A 174 7.06 -0.76 -6.97
N GLY A 175 6.12 -1.61 -6.56
CA GLY A 175 5.44 -1.52 -5.28
C GLY A 175 4.20 -0.63 -5.26
N LEU A 176 3.71 -0.14 -6.39
CA LEU A 176 2.38 0.41 -6.49
C LEU A 176 1.38 -0.75 -6.44
N PHE A 177 0.52 -0.79 -5.43
CA PHE A 177 -0.41 -1.89 -5.26
C PHE A 177 -1.86 -1.44 -5.46
N HIS A 178 -2.64 -2.37 -6.01
CA HIS A 178 -4.02 -2.18 -6.42
C HIS A 178 -4.91 -3.13 -5.65
N GLY A 179 -5.89 -2.57 -4.96
CA GLY A 179 -6.88 -3.33 -4.23
C GLY A 179 -7.97 -3.83 -5.15
N LEU A 180 -8.05 -5.15 -5.35
CA LEU A 180 -9.18 -5.76 -6.07
C LEU A 180 -9.38 -5.16 -7.48
N GLY A 181 -8.27 -4.92 -8.21
CA GLY A 181 -8.32 -4.42 -9.59
C GLY A 181 -8.71 -2.95 -9.76
N ASP A 182 -8.71 -2.17 -8.69
CA ASP A 182 -9.05 -0.76 -8.69
C ASP A 182 -7.78 0.10 -8.86
N HIS A 183 -7.78 1.03 -9.81
CA HIS A 183 -6.70 2.00 -10.00
C HIS A 183 -6.87 3.28 -9.15
N ALA A 184 -7.93 3.38 -8.37
CA ALA A 184 -8.05 4.45 -7.38
C ALA A 184 -6.98 4.30 -6.30
N GLU A 185 -6.60 5.41 -5.67
CA GLU A 185 -5.54 5.44 -4.68
C GLU A 185 -5.95 4.77 -3.37
N ASN A 186 -4.97 4.15 -2.70
CA ASN A 186 -5.14 3.55 -1.38
C ASN A 186 -4.96 4.60 -0.28
N SER A 187 -5.73 4.48 0.80
CA SER A 187 -5.60 5.33 1.97
C SER A 187 -4.76 4.66 3.05
N PHE A 188 -3.85 5.42 3.63
CA PHE A 188 -3.16 5.01 4.84
C PHE A 188 -3.60 5.89 6.02
N SER A 189 -3.89 5.25 7.15
CA SER A 189 -4.18 5.92 8.40
C SER A 189 -3.16 5.48 9.44
N VAL A 190 -2.15 6.31 9.70
CA VAL A 190 -1.06 6.00 10.66
C VAL A 190 -1.40 6.63 12.01
N ASP A 191 -1.77 5.81 13.00
CA ASP A 191 -2.29 6.26 14.31
C ASP A 191 -3.40 7.32 14.19
N GLY A 192 -4.18 7.25 13.11
CA GLY A 192 -5.27 8.19 12.79
C GLY A 192 -4.87 9.35 11.90
N GLN A 193 -3.60 9.57 11.61
CA GLN A 193 -3.17 10.53 10.60
C GLN A 193 -3.45 10.00 9.21
N PRO A 194 -4.18 10.71 8.33
CA PRO A 194 -4.29 10.34 6.93
C PRO A 194 -2.97 10.61 6.20
N ILE A 195 -2.56 9.69 5.33
CA ILE A 195 -1.46 9.84 4.39
C ILE A 195 -2.07 9.88 2.99
N THR A 196 -1.84 10.96 2.26
CA THR A 196 -2.50 11.29 1.00
C THR A 196 -1.58 11.22 -0.23
N ASP A 197 -0.34 10.80 -0.05
CA ASP A 197 0.61 10.50 -1.11
C ASP A 197 0.64 9.01 -1.42
N GLN A 198 0.92 8.67 -2.66
CA GLN A 198 1.02 7.27 -3.08
C GLN A 198 2.23 6.60 -2.43
N GLN A 199 2.00 5.51 -1.73
CA GLN A 199 3.02 4.76 -1.03
C GLN A 199 3.77 3.80 -1.98
N SER A 200 4.50 4.38 -2.94
CA SER A 200 5.29 3.66 -3.93
C SER A 200 6.67 4.29 -4.06
N LYS A 201 7.71 3.49 -4.22
CA LYS A 201 9.10 3.95 -4.41
C LYS A 201 9.29 4.93 -5.57
N VAL A 202 8.34 4.98 -6.49
CA VAL A 202 8.39 5.85 -7.67
C VAL A 202 7.82 7.24 -7.38
N PHE A 203 6.83 7.33 -6.50
CA PHE A 203 6.06 8.55 -6.28
C PHE A 203 6.41 9.25 -4.98
N SER A 204 6.61 8.47 -3.91
CA SER A 204 6.92 8.98 -2.58
C SER A 204 7.67 7.95 -1.76
N ASN A 205 8.15 8.33 -0.59
CA ASN A 205 8.72 7.40 0.36
C ASN A 205 7.63 6.65 1.11
N GLN A 206 7.78 5.34 1.22
CA GLN A 206 6.84 4.47 1.94
C GLN A 206 6.98 4.65 3.47
N ILE A 207 5.94 4.24 4.19
CA ILE A 207 5.98 4.16 5.65
C ILE A 207 7.01 3.09 6.05
N PRO A 208 7.98 3.42 6.92
CA PRO A 208 9.00 2.46 7.36
C PRO A 208 8.36 1.27 8.09
N VAL A 209 8.57 0.05 7.60
CA VAL A 209 8.00 -1.18 8.18
C VAL A 209 8.45 -1.39 9.64
N ASP A 210 9.66 -0.94 10.00
CA ASP A 210 10.18 -1.04 11.36
C ASP A 210 9.39 -0.21 12.38
N SER A 211 8.71 0.84 11.93
CA SER A 211 7.82 1.64 12.78
C SER A 211 6.48 0.95 13.06
N ILE A 212 6.12 -0.09 12.31
CA ILE A 212 4.80 -0.70 12.32
C ILE A 212 4.71 -1.80 13.39
N GLN A 213 3.68 -1.74 14.24
CA GLN A 213 3.29 -2.81 15.15
C GLN A 213 2.30 -3.75 14.48
N SER A 214 1.26 -3.20 13.87
CA SER A 214 0.22 -3.97 13.18
C SER A 214 -0.38 -3.19 12.03
N LEU A 215 -0.93 -3.94 11.08
CA LEU A 215 -1.69 -3.45 9.94
C LEU A 215 -3.09 -4.06 9.97
N GLU A 216 -4.08 -3.24 9.67
CA GLU A 216 -5.42 -3.70 9.30
C GLU A 216 -5.71 -3.19 7.88
N VAL A 217 -5.95 -4.10 6.96
CA VAL A 217 -6.25 -3.79 5.55
C VAL A 217 -7.74 -3.98 5.32
N VAL A 218 -8.49 -2.89 5.25
CA VAL A 218 -9.93 -2.89 4.95
C VAL A 218 -10.11 -2.93 3.44
N SER A 219 -10.63 -4.02 2.93
CA SER A 219 -10.89 -4.26 1.51
C SER A 219 -12.36 -4.16 1.12
N GLY A 220 -13.25 -4.11 2.11
CA GLY A 220 -14.69 -3.96 1.93
C GLY A 220 -15.20 -2.60 2.40
N ALA A 221 -16.46 -2.30 2.10
CA ALA A 221 -17.16 -1.04 2.43
C ALA A 221 -16.63 -0.34 3.70
N PRO A 222 -15.73 0.65 3.58
CA PRO A 222 -15.03 1.22 4.74
C PRO A 222 -16.00 1.97 5.66
N PRO A 223 -15.76 1.99 6.99
CA PRO A 223 -16.51 2.79 7.95
C PRO A 223 -16.54 4.28 7.59
N ALA A 224 -17.55 5.04 8.09
CA ALA A 224 -17.74 6.45 7.73
C ALA A 224 -16.60 7.38 8.17
N GLU A 225 -15.77 6.97 9.09
CA GLU A 225 -14.55 7.71 9.47
C GLU A 225 -13.51 7.80 8.34
N PHE A 226 -13.56 6.90 7.35
CA PHE A 226 -12.65 6.87 6.21
C PHE A 226 -13.30 7.40 4.95
N GLY A 227 -12.54 8.16 4.17
CA GLY A 227 -12.93 8.75 2.89
C GLY A 227 -11.68 9.20 2.14
N ASP A 228 -11.84 10.00 1.11
CA ASP A 228 -10.79 10.52 0.24
C ASP A 228 -10.23 9.44 -0.70
N LYS A 229 -9.20 8.71 -0.31
CA LYS A 229 -8.59 7.62 -1.05
C LYS A 229 -9.08 6.31 -0.42
N THR A 230 -9.80 5.49 -1.12
CA THR A 230 -10.50 4.35 -0.51
C THR A 230 -10.54 3.09 -1.37
N SER A 231 -9.61 2.93 -2.30
CA SER A 231 -9.46 1.65 -3.00
C SER A 231 -9.22 0.52 -2.00
N LEU A 232 -8.25 0.73 -1.11
CA LEU A 232 -8.08 0.03 0.17
C LEU A 232 -7.89 1.07 1.27
N VAL A 233 -8.26 0.73 2.50
CA VAL A 233 -7.89 1.52 3.68
C VAL A 233 -6.94 0.70 4.53
N ILE A 234 -5.70 1.17 4.67
CA ILE A 234 -4.66 0.53 5.45
C ILE A 234 -4.48 1.31 6.76
N LYS A 235 -4.95 0.71 7.86
CA LYS A 235 -4.78 1.25 9.20
C LYS A 235 -3.47 0.74 9.76
N VAL A 236 -2.60 1.66 10.13
CA VAL A 236 -1.27 1.37 10.70
C VAL A 236 -1.28 1.77 12.15
N THR A 237 -0.98 0.83 13.03
CA THR A 237 -0.65 1.09 14.42
C THR A 237 0.85 1.06 14.56
N THR A 238 1.47 2.16 15.01
CA THR A 238 2.92 2.23 15.17
C THR A 238 3.38 1.64 16.50
N ARG A 239 4.65 1.25 16.57
CA ARG A 239 5.29 0.77 17.80
C ARG A 239 5.40 1.88 18.83
N SER A 240 5.33 1.51 20.11
CA SER A 240 5.37 2.44 21.26
C SER A 240 6.32 1.94 22.34
N GLY A 241 6.94 2.86 23.06
CA GLY A 241 7.73 2.58 24.27
C GLY A 241 6.93 2.67 25.58
N LEU A 242 5.65 3.07 25.52
CA LEU A 242 4.85 3.24 26.73
C LEU A 242 4.66 1.92 27.48
N GLY A 243 4.90 1.93 28.79
CA GLY A 243 4.87 0.73 29.62
C GLY A 243 6.15 -0.11 29.57
N GLN A 244 7.11 0.23 28.71
CA GLN A 244 8.36 -0.52 28.53
C GLN A 244 9.41 -0.14 29.57
N LYS A 245 9.29 -0.66 30.78
CA LYS A 245 10.15 -0.33 31.93
C LYS A 245 11.61 -0.79 31.78
N GLN A 246 11.83 -1.82 31.00
CA GLN A 246 13.17 -2.29 30.63
C GLN A 246 13.40 -1.87 29.17
N PRO A 247 14.51 -1.20 28.84
CA PRO A 247 14.83 -0.90 27.45
C PRO A 247 14.89 -2.21 26.62
N THR A 248 14.20 -2.19 25.50
CA THR A 248 14.24 -3.29 24.51
C THR A 248 14.53 -2.70 23.14
N GLY A 249 15.27 -3.43 22.35
CA GLY A 249 15.63 -2.97 21.03
C GLY A 249 16.28 -4.05 20.20
N SER A 250 16.58 -3.69 18.96
CA SER A 250 17.34 -4.55 18.07
C SER A 250 18.29 -3.75 17.19
N LEU A 251 19.37 -4.41 16.80
CA LEU A 251 20.28 -4.02 15.76
C LEU A 251 20.31 -5.16 14.76
N THR A 252 19.89 -4.92 13.52
CA THR A 252 19.91 -5.93 12.46
C THR A 252 20.72 -5.43 11.29
N THR A 253 21.40 -6.33 10.61
CA THR A 253 22.08 -6.05 9.35
C THR A 253 21.91 -7.21 8.40
N SER A 254 21.69 -6.91 7.14
CA SER A 254 21.57 -7.94 6.11
C SER A 254 22.51 -7.67 4.92
N TYR A 255 22.86 -8.75 4.24
CA TYR A 255 23.56 -8.71 2.97
C TYR A 255 22.89 -9.67 1.98
N GLY A 256 22.72 -9.20 0.76
CA GLY A 256 21.97 -9.99 -0.24
C GLY A 256 22.42 -9.77 -1.67
N SER A 257 21.65 -10.35 -2.57
CA SER A 257 21.81 -10.23 -4.02
C SER A 257 21.85 -8.77 -4.44
N PHE A 258 22.50 -8.47 -5.56
CA PHE A 258 22.75 -7.13 -6.11
C PHE A 258 23.57 -6.22 -5.19
N GLY A 259 24.35 -6.80 -4.28
CA GLY A 259 25.11 -6.04 -3.28
C GLY A 259 24.21 -5.27 -2.31
N THR A 260 22.98 -5.74 -2.10
CA THR A 260 22.05 -5.09 -1.17
C THR A 260 22.54 -5.24 0.26
N VAL A 261 22.68 -4.12 0.94
CA VAL A 261 22.97 -4.05 2.38
C VAL A 261 21.85 -3.29 3.04
N THR A 262 21.26 -3.84 4.10
CA THR A 262 20.38 -3.10 5.00
C THR A 262 20.95 -3.09 6.41
N SER A 263 20.65 -2.05 7.16
CA SER A 263 20.95 -1.96 8.59
C SER A 263 19.83 -1.23 9.30
N ASP A 264 19.35 -1.81 10.39
CA ASP A 264 18.22 -1.31 11.15
C ASP A 264 18.59 -1.27 12.63
N ALA A 265 18.19 -0.21 13.30
CA ALA A 265 18.33 -0.06 14.74
C ALA A 265 17.01 0.45 15.31
N ASN A 266 16.52 -0.17 16.36
CA ASN A 266 15.36 0.32 17.07
C ASN A 266 15.53 0.19 18.59
N LEU A 267 14.86 1.08 19.32
CA LEU A 267 14.87 1.14 20.76
C LEU A 267 13.48 1.55 21.27
N ALA A 268 12.95 0.79 22.20
CA ALA A 268 11.76 1.11 22.97
C ALA A 268 12.13 1.23 24.46
N LEU A 269 11.75 2.33 25.08
CA LEU A 269 11.94 2.56 26.50
C LEU A 269 10.85 3.45 27.06
N GLY A 270 10.59 3.34 28.35
CA GLY A 270 9.59 4.20 28.97
C GLY A 270 9.19 3.78 30.38
N SER A 271 8.05 4.24 30.78
CA SER A 271 7.39 3.98 32.07
C SER A 271 5.88 3.91 31.85
N ASP A 272 5.12 3.87 32.94
CA ASP A 272 3.65 3.92 32.87
C ASP A 272 3.12 5.30 32.43
N HIS A 273 3.95 6.35 32.44
CA HIS A 273 3.57 7.74 32.13
C HIS A 273 4.22 8.35 30.90
N TRP A 274 5.27 7.75 30.41
CA TRP A 274 5.93 8.17 29.17
C TRP A 274 6.55 6.98 28.46
N GLY A 275 6.67 7.10 27.18
CA GLY A 275 7.34 6.12 26.34
C GLY A 275 8.00 6.78 25.15
N ASN A 276 9.05 6.15 24.66
CA ASN A 276 9.69 6.53 23.42
C ASN A 276 10.02 5.27 22.63
N PHE A 277 9.68 5.30 21.36
CA PHE A 277 10.11 4.31 20.37
C PHE A 277 10.80 5.04 19.23
N ILE A 278 12.06 4.74 19.04
CA ILE A 278 12.85 5.28 17.92
C ILE A 278 13.32 4.13 17.03
N SER A 279 13.27 4.33 15.71
CA SER A 279 13.89 3.45 14.73
C SER A 279 14.64 4.25 13.67
N ALA A 280 15.78 3.69 13.24
CA ALA A 280 16.56 4.22 12.14
C ALA A 280 16.97 3.05 11.24
N SER A 281 16.72 3.18 9.94
CA SER A 281 17.10 2.16 8.98
C SER A 281 17.77 2.77 7.75
N GLY A 282 18.61 1.98 7.09
CA GLY A 282 19.25 2.36 5.86
C GLY A 282 19.43 1.18 4.92
N MET A 283 19.28 1.44 3.63
CA MET A 283 19.47 0.46 2.56
C MET A 283 20.37 1.05 1.47
N ASN A 284 21.23 0.21 0.92
CA ASN A 284 21.95 0.48 -0.32
C ASN A 284 21.84 -0.76 -1.21
N THR A 285 21.52 -0.58 -2.49
CA THR A 285 21.30 -1.70 -3.41
C THR A 285 21.72 -1.36 -4.83
N GLY A 286 22.17 -2.36 -5.59
CA GLY A 286 22.37 -2.26 -7.03
C GLY A 286 21.07 -2.45 -7.85
N ARG A 287 19.92 -2.77 -7.18
CA ARG A 287 18.63 -2.97 -7.81
C ARG A 287 17.54 -2.31 -6.96
N PHE A 288 17.42 -0.99 -7.06
CA PHE A 288 16.44 -0.23 -6.29
C PHE A 288 15.03 -0.35 -6.88
N LEU A 289 14.93 -0.21 -8.20
CA LEU A 289 13.70 -0.40 -8.96
C LEU A 289 13.83 -1.63 -9.86
N ASP A 290 12.70 -2.14 -10.31
CA ASP A 290 12.68 -3.24 -11.28
C ASP A 290 13.12 -2.75 -12.66
N PRO A 291 14.14 -3.36 -13.26
CA PRO A 291 14.63 -2.96 -14.58
C PRO A 291 13.73 -3.52 -15.70
N PRO A 292 13.64 -2.82 -16.84
CA PRO A 292 12.93 -3.29 -18.02
C PRO A 292 13.67 -4.43 -18.74
N GLU A 293 14.90 -4.72 -18.33
CA GLU A 293 15.76 -5.75 -18.92
C GLU A 293 16.10 -6.84 -17.91
N PHE A 294 16.48 -7.99 -18.43
CA PHE A 294 16.97 -9.11 -17.61
C PHE A 294 18.21 -8.78 -16.82
N GLN A 295 19.13 -8.08 -17.46
CA GLN A 295 20.32 -7.58 -16.84
C GLN A 295 20.03 -6.26 -16.16
N VAL A 296 20.36 -6.18 -14.90
CA VAL A 296 20.21 -4.95 -14.12
C VAL A 296 21.25 -3.93 -14.61
N MET A 297 20.77 -2.85 -15.21
CA MET A 297 21.57 -1.73 -15.69
C MET A 297 21.03 -0.45 -15.08
N HIS A 298 21.94 0.42 -14.56
CA HIS A 298 21.57 1.74 -14.05
C HIS A 298 20.39 1.72 -13.06
N SER A 299 20.46 0.89 -12.01
CA SER A 299 19.38 0.71 -11.03
C SER A 299 19.87 0.80 -9.58
N LYS A 300 20.97 1.52 -9.33
CA LYS A 300 21.47 1.74 -7.97
C LYS A 300 20.54 2.67 -7.20
N GLY A 301 20.45 2.46 -5.89
CA GLY A 301 19.76 3.38 -5.02
C GLY A 301 20.05 3.15 -3.55
N ASN A 302 19.65 4.13 -2.75
CA ASN A 302 19.74 4.08 -1.30
C ASN A 302 18.47 4.68 -0.69
N GLU A 303 18.20 4.29 0.54
CA GLU A 303 17.10 4.79 1.34
C GLU A 303 17.53 4.91 2.79
N GLU A 304 17.15 5.99 3.46
CA GLU A 304 17.37 6.26 4.87
C GLU A 304 16.05 6.62 5.52
N ASN A 305 15.72 5.98 6.65
CA ASN A 305 14.50 6.20 7.41
C ASN A 305 14.86 6.52 8.86
N LEU A 306 14.18 7.52 9.42
CA LEU A 306 14.16 7.82 10.84
C LEU A 306 12.72 7.99 11.27
N PHE A 307 12.31 7.25 12.29
CA PHE A 307 11.01 7.37 12.92
C PHE A 307 11.17 7.46 14.43
N ASP A 308 10.41 8.38 15.06
CA ASP A 308 10.39 8.56 16.50
C ASP A 308 8.94 8.78 16.96
N ARG A 309 8.49 7.93 17.88
CA ARG A 309 7.22 8.07 18.56
C ARG A 309 7.46 8.35 20.03
N MET A 310 6.97 9.48 20.48
CA MET A 310 6.96 9.90 21.89
C MET A 310 5.55 9.82 22.43
N ASP A 311 5.37 9.07 23.52
CA ASP A 311 4.10 8.93 24.22
C ASP A 311 4.22 9.58 25.61
N PHE A 312 3.20 10.32 26.01
CA PHE A 312 3.15 10.98 27.30
C PHE A 312 1.75 10.93 27.90
N GLN A 313 1.64 10.48 29.15
CA GLN A 313 0.41 10.42 29.93
C GLN A 313 0.49 11.35 31.12
N PRO A 314 0.15 12.66 30.95
CA PRO A 314 0.22 13.63 32.04
C PRO A 314 -0.83 13.39 33.12
N SER A 315 -1.92 12.76 32.79
CA SER A 315 -2.97 12.37 33.73
C SER A 315 -3.60 11.04 33.29
N VAL A 316 -4.48 10.51 34.09
CA VAL A 316 -5.29 9.32 33.75
C VAL A 316 -6.35 9.59 32.70
N ALA A 317 -6.73 10.84 32.54
CA ALA A 317 -7.70 11.25 31.53
C ALA A 317 -7.02 11.69 30.22
N ASP A 318 -5.74 12.07 30.28
CA ASP A 318 -5.04 12.68 29.16
C ASP A 318 -3.88 11.83 28.68
N SER A 319 -3.77 11.68 27.39
CA SER A 319 -2.61 11.13 26.70
C SER A 319 -2.23 11.99 25.50
N VAL A 320 -0.95 12.10 25.26
CA VAL A 320 -0.38 12.78 24.10
C VAL A 320 0.59 11.83 23.44
N HIS A 321 0.53 11.69 22.13
CA HIS A 321 1.62 11.09 21.37
C HIS A 321 2.03 12.00 20.21
N LEU A 322 3.30 11.90 19.84
CA LEU A 322 3.90 12.63 18.75
C LEU A 322 4.66 11.66 17.86
N ASN A 323 4.25 11.55 16.61
CA ASN A 323 4.99 10.82 15.60
C ASN A 323 5.83 11.80 14.79
N LEU A 324 7.12 11.54 14.69
CA LEU A 324 8.09 12.23 13.85
C LEU A 324 8.66 11.27 12.84
N GLY A 325 8.74 11.67 11.57
CA GLY A 325 9.29 10.87 10.50
C GLY A 325 10.18 11.67 9.56
N TYR A 326 11.26 11.06 9.14
CA TYR A 326 12.08 11.53 8.05
C TYR A 326 12.48 10.34 7.20
N THR A 327 12.25 10.44 5.90
CA THR A 327 12.69 9.43 4.93
C THR A 327 13.32 10.12 3.73
N ARG A 328 14.43 9.57 3.26
CA ARG A 328 15.08 10.00 2.04
C ARG A 328 15.40 8.79 1.19
N SER A 329 15.06 8.85 -0.08
CA SER A 329 15.55 7.91 -1.09
C SER A 329 16.25 8.65 -2.24
N TRP A 330 17.24 8.00 -2.81
CA TRP A 330 17.90 8.40 -4.05
C TRP A 330 18.06 7.15 -4.90
N PHE A 331 17.72 7.26 -6.19
CA PHE A 331 17.84 6.13 -7.10
C PHE A 331 18.04 6.55 -8.55
N GLN A 332 18.64 5.64 -9.30
CA GLN A 332 18.78 5.71 -10.74
C GLN A 332 17.52 5.16 -11.40
N THR A 333 17.12 5.75 -12.54
CA THR A 333 16.11 5.17 -13.42
C THR A 333 16.73 3.98 -14.15
N PRO A 334 16.13 2.79 -14.08
CA PRO A 334 16.68 1.62 -14.77
C PRO A 334 16.69 1.79 -16.28
N ASN A 335 17.82 1.45 -16.91
CA ASN A 335 18.00 1.56 -18.34
C ASN A 335 17.57 0.29 -19.09
N SER A 336 17.01 0.48 -20.29
CA SER A 336 17.03 -0.53 -21.35
C SER A 336 18.46 -0.66 -21.94
N PHE A 337 18.70 -1.67 -22.77
CA PHE A 337 19.98 -1.82 -23.49
C PHE A 337 20.32 -0.57 -24.32
N ASP A 338 19.32 -0.02 -25.04
CA ASP A 338 19.52 1.16 -25.86
C ASP A 338 19.82 2.41 -25.03
N ALA A 339 19.09 2.62 -23.94
CA ALA A 339 19.34 3.71 -23.00
C ALA A 339 20.75 3.60 -22.36
N GLN A 340 21.16 2.38 -22.00
CA GLN A 340 22.50 2.13 -21.47
C GLN A 340 23.59 2.40 -22.51
N PHE A 341 23.34 2.00 -23.76
CA PHE A 341 24.28 2.27 -24.85
C PHE A 341 24.38 3.77 -25.17
N ALA A 342 23.28 4.51 -25.05
CA ALA A 342 23.25 5.97 -25.19
C ALA A 342 23.90 6.70 -24.00
N ASN A 343 24.34 6.00 -22.97
CA ASN A 343 24.84 6.55 -21.69
C ASN A 343 23.80 7.41 -20.95
N GLN A 344 22.55 6.99 -20.95
CA GLN A 344 21.49 7.62 -20.17
C GLN A 344 21.78 7.49 -18.67
N ASP A 345 21.73 8.61 -17.92
CA ASP A 345 22.03 8.69 -16.48
C ASP A 345 20.93 9.49 -15.74
N GLN A 346 19.68 9.11 -15.95
CA GLN A 346 18.54 9.70 -15.26
C GLN A 346 18.43 9.17 -13.84
N ARG A 347 17.98 10.02 -12.92
CA ARG A 347 17.92 9.69 -11.49
C ARG A 347 16.84 10.49 -10.77
N ALA A 348 16.42 9.99 -9.63
CA ALA A 348 15.44 10.66 -8.79
C ALA A 348 15.89 10.72 -7.33
N GLN A 349 15.32 11.66 -6.60
CA GLN A 349 15.45 11.79 -5.16
C GLN A 349 14.11 12.17 -4.56
N ILE A 350 13.76 11.55 -3.44
CA ILE A 350 12.55 11.84 -2.69
C ILE A 350 12.95 12.11 -1.23
N GLN A 351 12.37 13.16 -0.64
CA GLN A 351 12.55 13.48 0.78
C GLN A 351 11.16 13.72 1.40
N THR A 352 10.91 13.05 2.51
CA THR A 352 9.63 13.11 3.23
C THR A 352 9.86 13.51 4.68
N TYR A 353 9.09 14.47 5.15
CA TYR A 353 9.04 14.91 6.55
C TYR A 353 7.62 14.72 7.07
N ASN A 354 7.49 14.18 8.26
CA ASN A 354 6.20 13.95 8.90
C ASN A 354 6.22 14.37 10.36
N VAL A 355 5.19 15.11 10.79
CA VAL A 355 4.98 15.52 12.18
C VAL A 355 3.50 15.36 12.49
N ALA A 356 3.16 14.52 13.47
CA ALA A 356 1.77 14.24 13.82
C ALA A 356 1.58 14.13 15.35
N PRO A 357 1.30 15.26 16.04
CA PRO A 357 0.85 15.24 17.43
C PRO A 357 -0.61 14.84 17.53
N THR A 358 -0.94 14.02 18.51
CA THR A 358 -2.32 13.66 18.86
C THR A 358 -2.51 13.73 20.37
N TRP A 359 -3.61 14.33 20.78
CA TRP A 359 -4.06 14.38 22.16
C TRP A 359 -5.39 13.65 22.29
N SER A 360 -5.51 12.83 23.34
CA SER A 360 -6.75 12.14 23.69
C SER A 360 -7.14 12.47 25.12
N HIS A 361 -8.45 12.72 25.33
CA HIS A 361 -9.01 13.03 26.63
C HIS A 361 -10.22 12.15 26.96
N LEU A 362 -10.14 11.43 28.07
CA LEU A 362 -11.19 10.55 28.57
C LEU A 362 -12.14 11.34 29.50
N PHE A 363 -13.28 11.79 28.97
CA PHE A 363 -14.29 12.49 29.76
C PHE A 363 -14.98 11.59 30.79
N SER A 364 -15.10 10.30 30.47
CA SER A 364 -15.72 9.28 31.33
C SER A 364 -15.23 7.90 30.87
N PRO A 365 -15.42 6.83 31.63
CA PRO A 365 -15.08 5.45 31.21
C PRO A 365 -15.72 5.01 29.90
N THR A 366 -16.65 5.80 29.36
CA THR A 366 -17.38 5.48 28.12
C THR A 366 -17.19 6.52 27.02
N THR A 367 -16.47 7.62 27.27
CA THR A 367 -16.42 8.76 26.34
C THR A 367 -15.02 9.29 26.20
N LEU A 368 -14.47 9.20 24.99
CA LEU A 368 -13.11 9.64 24.62
C LEU A 368 -13.20 10.68 23.50
N LEU A 369 -12.48 11.78 23.66
CA LEU A 369 -12.18 12.75 22.60
C LEU A 369 -10.74 12.56 22.14
N THR A 370 -10.53 12.53 20.83
CA THR A 370 -9.18 12.53 20.22
C THR A 370 -9.05 13.70 19.27
N VAL A 371 -7.97 14.46 19.40
CA VAL A 371 -7.62 15.59 18.51
C VAL A 371 -6.21 15.38 18.00
N GLY A 372 -6.08 15.22 16.68
CA GLY A 372 -4.81 15.07 15.99
C GLY A 372 -4.57 16.19 15.01
N ALA A 373 -3.37 16.74 15.00
CA ALA A 373 -2.88 17.61 13.95
C ALA A 373 -1.78 16.88 13.17
N PHE A 374 -1.57 17.25 11.92
CA PHE A 374 -0.52 16.63 11.11
C PHE A 374 0.03 17.59 10.07
N LEU A 375 1.29 17.39 9.75
CA LEU A 375 2.00 18.03 8.67
C LEU A 375 2.90 16.99 8.00
N ARG A 376 2.65 16.72 6.73
CA ARG A 376 3.53 15.90 5.89
C ARG A 376 3.99 16.71 4.70
N HIS A 377 5.27 16.63 4.39
CA HIS A 377 5.88 17.32 3.26
C HIS A 377 6.75 16.35 2.48
N ASP A 378 6.42 16.19 1.20
CA ASP A 378 7.18 15.40 0.23
C ASP A 378 7.81 16.33 -0.80
N ASN A 379 9.09 16.09 -1.08
CA ASN A 379 9.87 16.80 -2.08
C ASN A 379 10.48 15.77 -3.04
N PHE A 380 10.00 15.77 -4.27
CA PHE A 380 10.43 14.86 -5.33
C PHE A 380 11.25 15.63 -6.37
N GLY A 381 12.43 15.15 -6.71
CA GLY A 381 13.26 15.64 -7.79
C GLY A 381 13.59 14.54 -8.79
N TYR A 382 13.41 14.82 -10.10
CA TYR A 382 13.86 13.98 -11.19
C TYR A 382 14.87 14.75 -12.04
N PHE A 383 16.00 14.14 -12.32
CA PHE A 383 17.15 14.77 -12.93
C PHE A 383 17.50 14.09 -14.25
N PRO A 384 17.61 14.83 -15.36
CA PRO A 384 18.04 14.30 -16.65
C PRO A 384 19.52 13.91 -16.65
N SER A 385 19.94 13.24 -17.70
CA SER A 385 21.34 13.00 -18.00
C SER A 385 22.12 14.30 -18.19
N ALA A 386 23.42 14.27 -17.86
CA ALA A 386 24.29 15.44 -18.07
C ALA A 386 24.37 15.87 -19.55
N ASN A 387 24.31 14.89 -20.47
CA ASN A 387 24.06 15.13 -21.89
C ASN A 387 22.59 14.89 -22.18
N PRO A 388 21.80 15.94 -22.45
CA PRO A 388 20.36 15.77 -22.71
C PRO A 388 20.04 14.85 -23.91
N PHE A 389 20.93 14.75 -24.89
CA PHE A 389 20.72 13.86 -26.05
C PHE A 389 21.03 12.37 -25.76
N ALA A 390 21.48 12.04 -24.54
CA ALA A 390 21.50 10.67 -24.08
C ALA A 390 20.10 10.18 -23.64
N ASP A 391 19.22 11.11 -23.27
CA ASP A 391 17.83 10.80 -22.88
C ASP A 391 16.96 10.70 -24.14
N LEU A 392 16.51 9.52 -24.47
CA LEU A 392 15.67 9.25 -25.67
C LEU A 392 14.31 8.65 -25.24
N PRO A 393 13.23 9.08 -25.85
CA PRO A 393 13.13 10.09 -26.92
C PRO A 393 13.05 11.55 -26.44
N GLU A 394 13.05 11.79 -25.14
CA GLU A 394 12.99 13.12 -24.53
C GLU A 394 13.88 13.25 -23.29
N THR A 395 14.37 14.45 -23.06
CA THR A 395 15.02 14.84 -21.80
C THR A 395 14.01 15.53 -20.89
N LEU A 396 14.03 15.19 -19.61
CA LEU A 396 13.05 15.67 -18.64
C LEU A 396 13.72 16.00 -17.30
N SER A 397 13.34 17.14 -16.72
CA SER A 397 13.55 17.43 -15.30
C SER A 397 12.22 17.71 -14.59
N GLN A 398 12.09 17.26 -13.34
CA GLN A 398 10.93 17.56 -12.50
C GLN A 398 11.38 17.98 -11.10
N SER A 399 10.67 18.97 -10.52
CA SER A 399 10.67 19.26 -9.09
C SER A 399 9.22 19.37 -8.63
N ARG A 400 8.78 18.45 -7.78
CA ARG A 400 7.43 18.41 -7.25
C ARG A 400 7.47 18.52 -5.73
N GLN A 401 6.59 19.34 -5.16
CA GLN A 401 6.39 19.45 -3.73
C GLN A 401 4.91 19.21 -3.42
N LEU A 402 4.68 18.34 -2.44
CA LEU A 402 3.37 18.07 -1.87
C LEU A 402 3.45 18.34 -0.37
N THR A 403 2.62 19.26 0.13
CA THR A 403 2.50 19.51 1.57
C THR A 403 1.06 19.27 1.98
N ASN A 404 0.84 18.30 2.85
CA ASN A 404 -0.47 18.03 3.44
C ASN A 404 -0.45 18.40 4.93
N ALA A 405 -1.34 19.31 5.33
CA ALA A 405 -1.50 19.73 6.71
C ALA A 405 -2.98 19.64 7.10
N GLY A 406 -3.26 19.22 8.33
CA GLY A 406 -4.65 19.08 8.72
C GLY A 406 -4.87 18.95 10.21
N LEU A 407 -6.16 18.90 10.53
CA LEU A 407 -6.67 18.70 11.88
C LEU A 407 -7.81 17.68 11.84
N ARG A 408 -7.73 16.69 12.73
CA ARG A 408 -8.77 15.69 12.93
C ARG A 408 -9.25 15.69 14.35
N THR A 409 -10.55 15.57 14.55
CA THR A 409 -11.19 15.47 15.85
C THR A 409 -12.22 14.36 15.82
N ASP A 410 -12.10 13.41 16.74
CA ASP A 410 -12.99 12.25 16.86
C ASP A 410 -13.54 12.17 18.30
N LEU A 411 -14.83 11.98 18.44
CA LEU A 411 -15.51 11.67 19.67
C LEU A 411 -16.03 10.21 19.62
N SER A 412 -15.57 9.37 20.54
CA SER A 412 -15.98 7.99 20.70
C SER A 412 -16.82 7.81 21.97
N TYR A 413 -17.94 7.12 21.85
CA TYR A 413 -18.83 6.81 22.97
C TYR A 413 -19.25 5.34 22.92
N VAL A 414 -18.88 4.58 23.96
CA VAL A 414 -19.17 3.15 24.09
C VAL A 414 -20.03 2.91 25.32
N LYS A 415 -21.28 2.49 25.12
CA LYS A 415 -22.18 2.14 26.23
C LYS A 415 -23.21 1.12 25.81
N GLY A 416 -23.27 0.02 26.55
CA GLY A 416 -24.21 -1.05 26.28
C GLY A 416 -24.00 -1.64 24.87
N MET A 417 -25.02 -1.59 24.03
CA MET A 417 -24.96 -2.11 22.66
C MET A 417 -24.36 -1.12 21.64
N HIS A 418 -24.12 0.13 22.01
CA HIS A 418 -23.70 1.20 21.12
C HIS A 418 -22.19 1.44 21.19
N ASN A 419 -21.57 1.57 20.03
CA ASN A 419 -20.22 2.08 19.83
C ASN A 419 -20.30 3.21 18.81
N LEU A 420 -20.65 4.41 19.30
CA LEU A 420 -20.86 5.61 18.52
C LEU A 420 -19.53 6.33 18.33
N LYS A 421 -19.26 6.75 17.10
CA LYS A 421 -18.13 7.60 16.74
C LYS A 421 -18.60 8.74 15.85
N ALA A 422 -18.13 9.96 16.11
CA ALA A 422 -18.39 11.14 15.29
C ALA A 422 -17.10 11.93 15.16
N GLY A 423 -16.87 12.52 13.99
CA GLY A 423 -15.66 13.29 13.80
C GLY A 423 -15.71 14.31 12.65
N VAL A 424 -14.68 15.14 12.66
CA VAL A 424 -14.44 16.18 11.66
C VAL A 424 -12.98 16.14 11.28
N THR A 425 -12.70 16.15 9.98
CA THR A 425 -11.34 16.26 9.44
C THR A 425 -11.27 17.45 8.49
N PHE A 426 -10.29 18.30 8.68
CA PHE A 426 -9.92 19.35 7.75
C PHE A 426 -8.52 19.08 7.22
N GLU A 427 -8.38 19.09 5.90
CA GLU A 427 -7.11 18.89 5.20
C GLU A 427 -6.85 20.02 4.22
N HIS A 428 -5.61 20.43 4.15
CA HIS A 428 -5.11 21.42 3.20
C HIS A 428 -3.87 20.85 2.51
N THR A 429 -4.01 20.53 1.24
CA THR A 429 -2.92 20.02 0.41
C THR A 429 -2.45 21.10 -0.54
N LEU A 430 -1.17 21.43 -0.46
CA LEU A 430 -0.48 22.37 -1.33
C LEU A 430 0.39 21.59 -2.30
N LEU A 431 0.17 21.79 -3.59
CA LEU A 431 0.92 21.18 -4.69
C LEU A 431 1.74 22.23 -5.42
N THR A 432 3.01 21.93 -5.68
CA THR A 432 3.85 22.72 -6.59
C THR A 432 4.53 21.76 -7.55
N GLU A 433 4.35 21.99 -8.85
CA GLU A 433 4.88 21.12 -9.89
C GLU A 433 5.64 21.94 -10.92
N ASN A 434 6.92 21.64 -11.09
CA ASN A 434 7.78 22.29 -12.07
C ASN A 434 8.37 21.21 -12.97
N PHE A 435 8.20 21.38 -14.27
CA PHE A 435 8.71 20.49 -15.30
C PHE A 435 9.52 21.27 -16.32
N SER A 436 10.51 20.61 -16.87
CA SER A 436 11.20 21.09 -18.07
C SER A 436 11.51 19.88 -18.94
N PHE A 437 10.93 19.79 -20.13
CA PHE A 437 11.16 18.68 -21.05
C PHE A 437 11.34 19.14 -22.49
N GLY A 438 12.09 18.33 -23.27
CA GLY A 438 12.32 18.59 -24.70
C GLY A 438 12.62 17.32 -25.46
N VAL A 439 12.16 17.26 -26.70
CA VAL A 439 12.39 16.14 -27.60
C VAL A 439 13.86 16.07 -28.00
N THR A 440 14.45 14.90 -27.90
CA THR A 440 15.86 14.61 -28.18
C THR A 440 16.05 13.56 -29.27
N ASP A 441 14.96 12.88 -29.67
CA ASP A 441 14.94 11.95 -30.80
C ASP A 441 14.28 12.64 -32.02
N PRO A 442 15.03 12.84 -33.13
CA PRO A 442 14.48 13.44 -34.33
C PRO A 442 13.40 12.58 -35.02
N GLY A 443 13.32 11.29 -34.69
CA GLY A 443 12.29 10.37 -35.19
C GLY A 443 10.94 10.52 -34.52
N LEU A 444 10.87 11.00 -33.27
CA LEU A 444 9.63 11.13 -32.51
C LEU A 444 8.61 12.07 -33.22
N ASN A 445 9.08 13.16 -33.81
CA ASN A 445 8.26 14.10 -34.58
C ASN A 445 8.88 14.33 -35.95
N ALA A 446 9.20 13.26 -36.67
CA ALA A 446 9.83 13.32 -37.98
C ALA A 446 8.99 14.14 -38.96
N VAL A 447 9.60 15.11 -39.64
CA VAL A 447 8.93 15.97 -40.64
C VAL A 447 8.65 15.17 -41.92
N CYS A 448 9.56 14.26 -42.26
CA CYS A 448 9.49 13.43 -43.48
C CYS A 448 9.48 11.95 -43.12
N LEU A 449 8.95 11.15 -44.02
CA LEU A 449 9.06 9.69 -44.03
C LEU A 449 10.00 9.26 -45.16
N ASN A 450 10.76 8.21 -44.93
CA ASN A 450 11.52 7.51 -45.95
C ASN A 450 10.58 6.81 -46.93
N GLY A 451 11.10 6.38 -48.10
CA GLY A 451 10.32 5.70 -49.13
C GLY A 451 9.68 4.36 -48.72
N ASN A 452 10.09 3.79 -47.58
CA ASN A 452 9.50 2.64 -46.92
C ASN A 452 8.47 2.99 -45.84
N GLY A 453 8.18 4.28 -45.63
CA GLY A 453 7.23 4.76 -44.61
C GLY A 453 7.81 4.91 -43.23
N THR A 454 9.11 4.66 -42.98
CA THR A 454 9.73 4.88 -41.68
C THR A 454 10.05 6.36 -41.46
N PRO A 455 10.07 6.86 -40.18
CA PRO A 455 10.49 8.23 -39.87
C PRO A 455 11.89 8.54 -40.41
N ASP A 456 12.04 9.69 -41.07
CA ASP A 456 13.36 10.22 -41.39
C ASP A 456 13.96 10.91 -40.16
N THR A 457 15.06 10.40 -39.69
CA THR A 457 15.79 10.92 -38.52
C THR A 457 16.70 12.08 -38.83
N ASN A 458 16.71 12.59 -40.07
CA ASN A 458 17.44 13.79 -40.42
C ASN A 458 16.82 15.01 -39.72
N PRO A 459 17.56 15.75 -38.89
CA PRO A 459 17.03 16.92 -38.18
C PRO A 459 16.89 18.17 -39.03
N THR A 460 17.38 18.16 -40.30
CA THR A 460 17.38 19.38 -41.18
C THR A 460 15.99 19.83 -41.60
N PRO A 461 15.04 18.94 -42.03
CA PRO A 461 13.72 19.38 -42.37
C PRO A 461 12.94 19.88 -41.15
N THR A 462 12.35 21.09 -41.29
CA THR A 462 11.45 21.70 -40.29
C THR A 462 10.07 21.97 -40.87
N ASP A 463 9.88 21.75 -42.19
CA ASP A 463 8.63 21.94 -42.91
C ASP A 463 8.41 20.75 -43.86
N PRO A 464 7.20 20.15 -43.91
CA PRO A 464 6.86 19.10 -44.85
C PRO A 464 7.15 19.39 -46.33
N ALA A 465 7.16 20.69 -46.72
CA ALA A 465 7.53 21.09 -48.08
C ALA A 465 9.02 20.84 -48.41
N GLN A 466 9.86 20.60 -47.42
CA GLN A 466 11.26 20.28 -47.58
C GLN A 466 11.52 18.78 -47.86
N CYS A 467 10.47 17.93 -47.79
CA CYS A 467 10.58 16.50 -48.09
C CYS A 467 10.71 16.33 -49.63
N THR A 468 11.93 16.04 -50.10
CA THR A 468 12.24 15.95 -51.53
C THR A 468 12.89 14.60 -51.88
N GLY A 469 12.89 14.25 -53.18
CA GLY A 469 13.50 13.01 -53.66
C GLY A 469 12.67 11.80 -53.28
N THR A 470 13.23 10.91 -52.50
CA THR A 470 12.53 9.69 -51.98
C THR A 470 11.76 9.96 -50.65
N LEU A 471 11.93 11.14 -50.08
CA LEU A 471 11.23 11.51 -48.85
C LEU A 471 9.82 11.98 -49.11
N GLN A 472 8.87 11.62 -48.27
CA GLN A 472 7.49 12.07 -48.33
C GLN A 472 7.12 12.86 -47.03
N PRO A 473 6.24 13.86 -47.13
CA PRO A 473 5.72 14.51 -45.95
C PRO A 473 5.12 13.50 -44.95
N ASN A 474 5.47 13.66 -43.67
CA ASN A 474 4.88 12.82 -42.63
C ASN A 474 3.49 13.35 -42.24
N PRO A 475 2.41 12.62 -42.45
CA PRO A 475 1.07 13.04 -42.09
C PRO A 475 0.87 13.12 -40.55
N GLY A 476 1.71 12.44 -39.78
CA GLY A 476 1.73 12.49 -38.30
C GLY A 476 2.59 13.62 -37.73
N PHE A 477 3.23 14.44 -38.58
CA PHE A 477 4.05 15.56 -38.11
C PHE A 477 3.20 16.63 -37.40
N VAL A 478 3.61 17.01 -36.19
CA VAL A 478 2.94 18.04 -35.37
C VAL A 478 3.82 19.29 -35.30
N PRO A 479 3.48 20.38 -36.01
CA PRO A 479 4.31 21.62 -36.05
C PRO A 479 4.56 22.25 -34.68
N ALA A 480 3.61 22.16 -33.75
CA ALA A 480 3.76 22.70 -32.38
C ALA A 480 4.94 22.09 -31.60
N LEU A 481 5.27 20.84 -31.87
CA LEU A 481 6.38 20.15 -31.21
C LEU A 481 7.76 20.62 -31.66
N LEU A 482 7.89 21.35 -32.78
CA LEU A 482 9.16 21.97 -33.19
C LEU A 482 9.70 22.95 -32.14
N ALA A 483 8.80 23.62 -31.41
CA ALA A 483 9.21 24.54 -30.34
C ALA A 483 10.05 23.86 -29.26
N ILE A 484 9.82 22.53 -29.03
CA ILE A 484 10.52 21.76 -28.02
C ILE A 484 11.46 20.69 -28.61
N ASP A 485 11.54 20.60 -29.93
CA ASP A 485 12.45 19.67 -30.60
C ASP A 485 13.89 20.20 -30.60
N ARG A 486 14.66 19.73 -29.68
CA ARG A 486 16.05 20.13 -29.46
C ARG A 486 16.97 19.69 -30.61
N THR A 487 16.58 18.66 -31.35
CA THR A 487 17.33 18.20 -32.52
C THR A 487 17.21 19.18 -33.69
N ARG A 488 16.15 20.00 -33.71
CA ARG A 488 15.82 20.98 -34.72
C ARG A 488 15.91 22.44 -34.20
N GLY A 489 16.66 22.64 -33.10
CA GLY A 489 16.90 23.98 -32.53
C GLY A 489 15.83 24.51 -31.60
N GLY A 490 14.86 23.70 -31.23
CA GLY A 490 13.89 24.02 -30.19
C GLY A 490 14.50 24.08 -28.78
N THR A 491 13.73 24.55 -27.81
CA THR A 491 14.12 24.64 -26.38
C THR A 491 13.22 23.80 -25.51
N ASN A 492 13.62 23.50 -24.29
CA ASN A 492 12.74 22.77 -23.39
C ASN A 492 11.45 23.54 -23.10
N PHE A 493 10.33 22.82 -23.05
CA PHE A 493 9.06 23.31 -22.56
C PHE A 493 9.13 23.51 -21.05
N PRO A 494 8.91 24.72 -20.53
CA PRO A 494 8.85 24.95 -19.10
C PRO A 494 7.40 24.90 -18.61
N PHE A 495 7.15 24.19 -17.52
CA PHE A 495 5.89 24.21 -16.80
C PHE A 495 6.13 24.60 -15.35
N HIS A 496 5.34 25.52 -14.83
CA HIS A 496 5.33 25.95 -13.43
C HIS A 496 3.88 26.05 -12.98
N GLY A 497 3.46 25.07 -12.18
CA GLY A 497 2.09 24.99 -11.69
C GLY A 497 2.01 24.88 -10.18
N HIS A 498 0.90 25.33 -9.64
CA HIS A 498 0.56 25.15 -8.24
C HIS A 498 -0.93 24.86 -8.09
N GLY A 499 -1.26 24.07 -7.06
CA GLY A 499 -2.62 23.71 -6.69
C GLY A 499 -2.82 23.87 -5.19
N ASP A 500 -4.03 24.28 -4.80
CA ASP A 500 -4.47 24.46 -3.42
C ASP A 500 -5.76 23.64 -3.24
N ILE A 501 -5.67 22.53 -2.52
CA ILE A 501 -6.78 21.60 -2.31
C ILE A 501 -7.18 21.69 -0.85
N ARG A 502 -8.45 21.99 -0.58
CA ARG A 502 -9.04 22.01 0.76
C ARG A 502 -10.16 21.00 0.83
N GLN A 503 -10.09 20.16 1.83
CA GLN A 503 -11.08 19.14 2.10
C GLN A 503 -11.64 19.32 3.50
N LEU A 504 -12.96 19.23 3.65
CA LEU A 504 -13.63 19.17 4.93
C LEU A 504 -14.54 17.97 4.94
N ALA A 505 -14.28 17.06 5.87
CA ALA A 505 -15.08 15.86 6.07
C ALA A 505 -15.75 15.89 7.45
N MET A 506 -16.99 15.42 7.51
CA MET A 506 -17.72 15.22 8.75
C MET A 506 -18.40 13.87 8.72
N TYR A 507 -18.39 13.13 9.82
CA TYR A 507 -19.05 11.83 9.88
C TYR A 507 -19.66 11.55 11.25
N VAL A 508 -20.64 10.65 11.22
CA VAL A 508 -21.17 9.97 12.39
C VAL A 508 -21.45 8.52 12.04
N GLN A 509 -21.11 7.62 12.95
CA GLN A 509 -21.37 6.18 12.79
C GLN A 509 -21.66 5.54 14.14
N ASP A 510 -22.49 4.49 14.14
CA ASP A 510 -22.79 3.69 15.32
C ASP A 510 -22.71 2.19 14.95
N ALA A 511 -21.84 1.45 15.62
CA ALA A 511 -21.81 0.01 15.59
C ALA A 511 -22.66 -0.54 16.74
N ILE A 512 -23.81 -1.09 16.42
CA ILE A 512 -24.82 -1.56 17.37
C ILE A 512 -24.76 -3.08 17.44
N THR A 513 -24.32 -3.65 18.58
CA THR A 513 -24.31 -5.10 18.78
C THR A 513 -25.41 -5.51 19.74
N LYS A 514 -26.34 -6.34 19.25
CA LYS A 514 -27.46 -6.87 20.04
C LYS A 514 -27.66 -8.37 19.82
N GLY A 515 -27.25 -9.16 20.81
CA GLY A 515 -27.25 -10.61 20.68
C GLY A 515 -26.31 -11.05 19.55
N ASN A 516 -26.85 -11.75 18.57
CA ASN A 516 -26.08 -12.24 17.42
C ASN A 516 -26.01 -11.25 16.25
N TRP A 517 -26.63 -10.09 16.36
CA TRP A 517 -26.69 -9.08 15.33
C TRP A 517 -25.71 -7.95 15.60
N THR A 518 -25.00 -7.54 14.57
CA THR A 518 -24.21 -6.29 14.54
C THR A 518 -24.67 -5.44 13.35
N PHE A 519 -25.05 -4.20 13.64
CA PHE A 519 -25.42 -3.19 12.64
C PHE A 519 -24.37 -2.09 12.67
N ASN A 520 -23.84 -1.73 11.53
CA ASN A 520 -23.01 -0.54 11.37
C ASN A 520 -23.77 0.47 10.52
N LEU A 521 -24.12 1.61 11.12
CA LEU A 521 -24.89 2.67 10.48
C LEU A 521 -24.06 3.96 10.51
N GLY A 522 -23.74 4.48 9.34
CA GLY A 522 -22.91 5.67 9.24
C GLY A 522 -23.33 6.59 8.10
N VAL A 523 -22.99 7.84 8.26
CA VAL A 523 -23.07 8.85 7.20
C VAL A 523 -21.84 9.73 7.26
N ARG A 524 -21.30 10.05 6.10
CA ARG A 524 -20.18 10.98 5.90
C ARG A 524 -20.58 12.06 4.90
N GLY A 525 -20.14 13.27 5.13
CA GLY A 525 -20.21 14.37 4.18
C GLY A 525 -18.82 14.92 3.89
N ASP A 526 -18.46 15.01 2.61
CA ASP A 526 -17.20 15.59 2.18
C ASP A 526 -17.46 16.80 1.29
N LEU A 527 -16.64 17.83 1.51
CA LEU A 527 -16.51 19.03 0.69
C LEU A 527 -15.10 19.09 0.13
N TYR A 528 -14.97 18.95 -1.18
CA TYR A 528 -13.69 19.07 -1.90
C TYR A 528 -13.64 20.40 -2.66
N ARG A 529 -12.56 21.14 -2.49
CA ARG A 529 -12.26 22.38 -3.20
C ARG A 529 -10.79 22.41 -3.59
N GLY A 530 -10.51 22.25 -4.86
CA GLY A 530 -9.16 22.25 -5.43
C GLY A 530 -9.20 22.70 -6.88
N LEU A 531 -8.55 21.96 -7.76
CA LEU A 531 -8.59 22.18 -9.21
C LEU A 531 -10.00 21.97 -9.79
N SER A 532 -10.81 21.22 -9.09
CA SER A 532 -12.24 21.06 -9.29
C SER A 532 -13.00 21.26 -7.97
N ARG A 533 -14.34 21.14 -7.98
CA ARG A 533 -15.17 21.23 -6.78
C ARG A 533 -16.21 20.13 -6.79
N ASP A 534 -16.39 19.51 -5.63
CA ASP A 534 -17.46 18.52 -5.40
C ASP A 534 -17.90 18.51 -3.93
N ALA A 535 -19.09 17.98 -3.70
CA ALA A 535 -19.64 17.77 -2.36
C ALA A 535 -20.57 16.55 -2.39
N GLN A 536 -20.32 15.59 -1.51
CA GLN A 536 -21.10 14.35 -1.49
C GLN A 536 -21.54 13.97 -0.08
N ILE A 537 -22.73 13.39 0.02
CA ILE A 537 -23.23 12.70 1.21
C ILE A 537 -23.11 11.19 0.95
N GLN A 538 -22.51 10.49 1.89
CA GLN A 538 -22.02 9.13 1.71
C GLN A 538 -22.57 8.23 2.82
N PRO A 539 -23.73 7.56 2.62
CA PRO A 539 -24.22 6.55 3.55
C PRO A 539 -23.28 5.33 3.60
N ARG A 540 -23.16 4.76 4.79
CA ARG A 540 -22.42 3.54 5.11
C ARG A 540 -23.35 2.63 5.89
N LEU A 541 -23.59 1.43 5.41
CA LEU A 541 -24.49 0.47 6.02
C LEU A 541 -23.82 -0.89 6.11
N GLY A 542 -23.87 -1.51 7.27
CA GLY A 542 -23.31 -2.84 7.48
C GLY A 542 -24.26 -3.67 8.35
N LEU A 543 -24.31 -4.95 8.08
CA LEU A 543 -25.07 -5.94 8.82
C LEU A 543 -24.21 -7.20 8.97
N ALA A 544 -24.05 -7.68 10.20
CA ALA A 544 -23.50 -9.00 10.46
C ALA A 544 -24.42 -9.81 11.36
N TYR A 545 -24.47 -11.12 11.12
CA TYR A 545 -25.24 -12.05 11.92
C TYR A 545 -24.42 -13.29 12.27
N LYS A 546 -24.25 -13.53 13.57
CA LYS A 546 -23.54 -14.70 14.10
C LYS A 546 -24.48 -15.90 14.25
N VAL A 547 -24.20 -16.95 13.50
CA VAL A 547 -24.91 -18.24 13.60
C VAL A 547 -24.16 -19.14 14.58
N ASN A 548 -24.52 -19.12 15.86
CA ASN A 548 -23.79 -19.83 16.92
C ASN A 548 -23.62 -21.34 16.68
N PRO A 549 -24.64 -22.11 16.21
CA PRO A 549 -24.50 -23.55 16.03
C PRO A 549 -23.40 -23.97 15.03
N SER A 550 -23.12 -23.12 14.03
CA SER A 550 -22.13 -23.41 12.99
C SER A 550 -20.84 -22.60 13.13
N ASN A 551 -20.75 -21.73 14.16
CA ASN A 551 -19.65 -20.75 14.27
C ASN A 551 -19.43 -19.99 12.95
N THR A 552 -20.49 -19.38 12.44
CA THR A 552 -20.46 -18.65 11.18
C THR A 552 -20.94 -17.22 11.40
N VAL A 553 -20.26 -16.24 10.82
CA VAL A 553 -20.72 -14.84 10.72
C VAL A 553 -21.06 -14.56 9.27
N LEU A 554 -22.29 -14.16 8.99
CA LEU A 554 -22.74 -13.68 7.68
C LEU A 554 -22.63 -12.16 7.66
N ARG A 555 -22.16 -11.58 6.56
CA ARG A 555 -21.94 -10.13 6.41
C ARG A 555 -22.56 -9.59 5.14
N LEU A 556 -23.15 -8.41 5.25
CA LEU A 556 -23.59 -7.59 4.11
C LEU A 556 -23.19 -6.16 4.40
N SER A 557 -22.58 -5.48 3.44
CA SER A 557 -22.26 -4.07 3.59
C SER A 557 -22.46 -3.27 2.31
N TYR A 558 -22.73 -1.99 2.49
CA TYR A 558 -22.86 -1.00 1.44
C TYR A 558 -22.12 0.29 1.84
N ALA A 559 -21.39 0.84 0.92
CA ALA A 559 -20.79 2.15 1.06
C ALA A 559 -20.99 2.98 -0.21
N ARG A 560 -21.40 4.24 -0.03
CA ARG A 560 -21.15 5.29 -1.03
C ARG A 560 -19.88 6.04 -0.64
N VAL A 561 -18.97 6.26 -1.59
CA VAL A 561 -17.67 6.87 -1.36
C VAL A 561 -17.44 7.98 -2.37
N MET A 562 -16.97 9.14 -1.91
CA MET A 562 -16.30 10.13 -2.75
C MET A 562 -14.82 9.79 -2.83
N GLU A 563 -14.31 9.54 -4.01
CA GLU A 563 -12.89 9.33 -4.26
C GLU A 563 -12.30 10.60 -4.85
N THR A 564 -11.17 11.05 -4.33
CA THR A 564 -10.44 12.20 -4.87
C THR A 564 -9.34 11.74 -5.81
N PRO A 565 -8.96 12.56 -6.80
CA PRO A 565 -7.88 12.21 -7.71
C PRO A 565 -6.54 12.12 -6.99
N PHE A 566 -5.58 11.41 -7.58
CA PHE A 566 -4.19 11.41 -7.15
C PHE A 566 -3.64 12.82 -7.06
N ASN A 567 -2.82 13.07 -6.08
CA ASN A 567 -2.20 14.39 -5.89
C ASN A 567 -0.97 14.59 -6.79
N GLU A 568 -0.29 13.50 -7.13
CA GLU A 568 0.93 13.51 -7.92
C GLU A 568 0.65 13.90 -9.38
N ASN A 569 1.32 14.96 -9.83
CA ASN A 569 1.21 15.52 -11.18
C ASN A 569 -0.22 15.96 -11.57
N LEU A 570 -1.09 16.17 -10.58
CA LEU A 570 -2.47 16.58 -10.78
C LEU A 570 -2.59 17.99 -11.37
N VAL A 571 -1.67 18.88 -11.01
CA VAL A 571 -1.66 20.26 -11.50
C VAL A 571 -1.29 20.27 -12.98
N PHE A 572 -0.25 19.54 -13.37
CA PHE A 572 0.13 19.36 -14.77
C PHE A 572 -1.03 18.78 -15.60
N ALA A 573 -1.62 17.69 -15.15
CA ALA A 573 -2.74 17.06 -15.85
C ALA A 573 -3.99 17.96 -15.98
N SER A 574 -4.16 18.94 -15.10
CA SER A 574 -5.36 19.78 -15.07
C SER A 574 -5.18 21.18 -15.68
N GLN A 575 -3.95 21.71 -15.73
CA GLN A 575 -3.68 23.08 -16.18
C GLN A 575 -3.09 23.18 -17.59
N THR A 576 -2.58 22.09 -18.17
CA THR A 576 -1.93 22.10 -19.48
C THR A 576 -2.83 21.71 -20.65
N THR A 577 -4.09 21.47 -20.40
CA THR A 577 -5.05 20.95 -21.39
C THR A 577 -5.22 21.80 -22.65
N ASN A 578 -4.96 23.11 -22.59
CA ASN A 578 -5.07 24.03 -23.71
C ASN A 578 -3.71 24.45 -24.31
N ASP A 579 -2.60 23.90 -23.84
CA ASP A 579 -1.29 24.23 -24.38
C ASP A 579 -1.06 23.53 -25.72
N PRO A 580 -0.62 24.24 -26.79
CA PRO A 580 -0.44 23.63 -28.10
C PRO A 580 0.62 22.51 -28.16
N VAL A 581 1.66 22.61 -27.34
CA VAL A 581 2.70 21.58 -27.27
C VAL A 581 2.14 20.32 -26.60
N ILE A 582 1.44 20.49 -25.48
CA ILE A 582 0.81 19.39 -24.76
C ILE A 582 -0.31 18.76 -25.59
N SER A 583 -1.15 19.58 -26.25
CA SER A 583 -2.17 19.08 -27.18
C SER A 583 -1.56 18.33 -28.38
N GLY A 584 -0.36 18.72 -28.80
CA GLY A 584 0.39 18.02 -29.84
C GLY A 584 0.93 16.65 -29.40
N LEU A 585 1.30 16.50 -28.11
CA LEU A 585 1.78 15.24 -27.56
C LEU A 585 0.65 14.25 -27.24
N PHE A 586 -0.49 14.76 -26.72
CA PHE A 586 -1.57 13.93 -26.19
C PHE A 586 -2.87 13.97 -27.00
N GLY A 587 -2.88 14.71 -28.12
CA GLY A 587 -4.09 14.92 -28.92
C GLY A 587 -5.01 16.00 -28.35
N ALA A 588 -5.97 16.45 -29.17
CA ALA A 588 -6.84 17.59 -28.87
C ALA A 588 -8.05 17.27 -27.95
N ASN A 589 -8.19 16.05 -27.45
CA ASN A 589 -9.45 15.56 -26.89
C ASN A 589 -9.56 15.63 -25.37
N SER A 590 -8.63 16.21 -24.66
CA SER A 590 -8.70 16.25 -23.21
C SER A 590 -8.84 17.64 -22.68
N ASN A 591 -9.86 17.91 -21.92
CA ASN A 591 -10.09 19.31 -21.56
C ASN A 591 -10.85 19.59 -20.28
N ALA A 592 -10.90 18.66 -19.36
CA ALA A 592 -11.54 18.90 -18.08
C ALA A 592 -10.59 18.61 -16.91
N ALA A 593 -10.55 19.53 -15.95
CA ALA A 593 -9.96 19.23 -14.66
C ALA A 593 -10.58 17.96 -14.08
N ILE A 594 -9.75 17.10 -13.54
CA ILE A 594 -10.19 15.83 -12.96
C ILE A 594 -11.10 16.12 -11.76
N ARG A 595 -12.27 15.53 -11.75
CA ARG A 595 -13.27 15.68 -10.68
C ARG A 595 -13.24 14.50 -9.74
N PRO A 596 -13.59 14.69 -8.45
CA PRO A 596 -13.83 13.58 -7.57
C PRO A 596 -14.80 12.54 -8.13
N GLY A 597 -14.47 11.27 -7.93
CA GLY A 597 -15.31 10.14 -8.32
C GLY A 597 -16.42 9.87 -7.32
N ALA A 598 -17.45 9.18 -7.75
CA ALA A 598 -18.53 8.70 -6.88
C ALA A 598 -18.67 7.18 -7.03
N ARG A 599 -18.30 6.44 -6.00
CA ARG A 599 -18.35 4.98 -5.97
C ARG A 599 -19.51 4.50 -5.12
N ASN A 600 -20.23 3.49 -5.60
CA ASN A 600 -21.13 2.66 -4.81
C ASN A 600 -20.53 1.26 -4.72
N GLU A 601 -20.39 0.77 -3.52
CA GLU A 601 -19.74 -0.49 -3.22
C GLU A 601 -20.65 -1.36 -2.36
N PHE A 602 -20.79 -2.64 -2.75
CA PHE A 602 -21.60 -3.65 -2.08
C PHE A 602 -20.73 -4.86 -1.79
N HIS A 603 -20.87 -5.42 -0.60
CA HIS A 603 -20.19 -6.64 -0.19
C HIS A 603 -21.18 -7.64 0.38
N ALA A 604 -20.93 -8.92 0.09
CA ALA A 604 -21.60 -10.05 0.70
C ALA A 604 -20.57 -11.11 1.05
N GLY A 605 -20.47 -11.44 2.33
CA GLY A 605 -19.42 -12.35 2.78
C GLY A 605 -19.83 -13.19 3.97
N PHE A 606 -18.96 -14.11 4.32
CA PHE A 606 -19.07 -14.89 5.54
C PHE A 606 -17.70 -15.21 6.13
N GLN A 607 -17.65 -15.36 7.43
CA GLN A 607 -16.53 -15.93 8.16
C GLN A 607 -17.00 -17.15 8.92
N GLN A 608 -16.28 -18.28 8.84
CA GLN A 608 -16.64 -19.51 9.52
C GLN A 608 -15.42 -20.13 10.18
N ALA A 609 -15.55 -20.43 11.47
CA ALA A 609 -14.56 -21.19 12.22
C ALA A 609 -14.90 -22.68 12.21
N PHE A 610 -13.93 -23.50 11.87
CA PHE A 610 -13.99 -24.97 11.94
C PHE A 610 -13.19 -25.44 13.16
N ALA A 611 -13.88 -25.68 14.26
CA ALA A 611 -13.27 -25.93 15.57
C ALA A 611 -12.27 -24.79 15.93
N LYS A 612 -11.07 -25.13 16.42
CA LYS A 612 -10.00 -24.19 16.74
C LYS A 612 -8.85 -24.20 15.69
N PHE A 613 -9.07 -24.87 14.55
CA PHE A 613 -7.99 -25.16 13.60
C PHE A 613 -8.03 -24.34 12.34
N LEU A 614 -9.19 -23.86 11.92
CA LEU A 614 -9.35 -23.26 10.63
C LEU A 614 -10.39 -22.15 10.66
N VAL A 615 -10.07 -21.03 10.08
CA VAL A 615 -11.03 -19.93 9.80
C VAL A 615 -11.04 -19.69 8.31
N VAL A 616 -12.23 -19.70 7.72
CA VAL A 616 -12.48 -19.32 6.34
C VAL A 616 -13.19 -17.99 6.34
N ASP A 617 -12.62 -17.00 5.71
CA ASP A 617 -13.24 -15.70 5.44
C ASP A 617 -13.37 -15.55 3.92
N ALA A 618 -14.58 -15.26 3.45
CA ALA A 618 -14.88 -15.10 2.04
C ALA A 618 -15.77 -13.89 1.84
N ASP A 619 -15.47 -13.10 0.84
CA ASP A 619 -16.20 -11.90 0.48
C ASP A 619 -16.35 -11.80 -1.02
N TYR A 620 -17.52 -11.39 -1.50
CA TYR A 620 -17.78 -11.01 -2.88
C TYR A 620 -18.19 -9.55 -2.94
N MET A 621 -17.60 -8.80 -3.83
CA MET A 621 -17.80 -7.36 -3.96
C MET A 621 -18.34 -6.96 -5.33
N TRP A 622 -19.04 -5.82 -5.34
CA TRP A 622 -19.41 -5.06 -6.54
C TRP A 622 -19.09 -3.59 -6.31
N LYS A 623 -18.27 -2.99 -7.17
CA LYS A 623 -17.94 -1.57 -7.18
C LYS A 623 -18.44 -0.93 -8.48
N TYR A 624 -19.16 0.16 -8.37
CA TYR A 624 -19.64 0.97 -9.49
C TYR A 624 -19.17 2.40 -9.28
N THR A 625 -18.22 2.84 -10.09
CA THR A 625 -17.63 4.18 -9.94
C THR A 625 -17.98 5.05 -11.14
N HIS A 626 -18.43 6.26 -10.88
CA HIS A 626 -18.51 7.34 -11.84
C HIS A 626 -17.26 8.19 -11.70
N ASN A 627 -16.62 8.61 -12.81
CA ASN A 627 -15.27 9.15 -12.88
C ASN A 627 -14.24 8.14 -12.30
N GLY A 628 -14.17 6.95 -12.91
CA GLY A 628 -13.19 5.93 -12.53
C GLY A 628 -11.77 6.36 -12.89
N TYR A 629 -10.86 6.35 -11.91
CA TYR A 629 -9.48 6.80 -12.13
C TYR A 629 -8.62 5.76 -12.80
N ASP A 630 -7.63 6.27 -13.53
CA ASP A 630 -6.58 5.55 -14.19
C ASP A 630 -5.35 6.46 -14.32
N PHE A 631 -4.26 5.92 -14.84
CA PHE A 631 -3.02 6.64 -15.07
C PHE A 631 -2.73 6.79 -16.55
N SER A 632 -2.03 7.88 -16.87
CA SER A 632 -1.30 8.03 -18.11
C SER A 632 0.13 8.46 -17.82
N THR A 633 1.01 8.31 -18.80
CA THR A 633 2.43 8.61 -18.67
C THR A 633 2.83 9.73 -19.60
N LEU A 634 3.81 10.54 -19.19
CA LEU A 634 4.45 11.49 -20.07
C LEU A 634 5.50 10.78 -20.92
N LEU A 635 5.15 10.40 -22.13
CA LEU A 635 6.01 9.65 -23.05
C LEU A 635 6.59 8.40 -22.37
N ASN A 636 7.91 8.17 -22.47
CA ASN A 636 8.60 7.03 -21.86
C ASN A 636 9.24 7.37 -20.51
N THR A 637 8.69 8.35 -19.77
CA THR A 637 9.21 8.79 -18.49
C THR A 637 8.47 8.11 -17.32
N PRO A 638 9.02 8.08 -16.11
CA PRO A 638 8.31 7.66 -14.92
C PRO A 638 7.35 8.73 -14.37
N ILE A 639 6.96 9.68 -15.20
CA ILE A 639 6.01 10.74 -14.83
C ILE A 639 4.61 10.28 -15.14
N PHE A 640 3.95 9.78 -14.13
CA PHE A 640 2.54 9.41 -14.19
C PHE A 640 1.67 10.58 -13.76
N PHE A 641 0.55 10.72 -14.42
CA PHE A 641 -0.47 11.69 -14.06
C PHE A 641 -1.87 11.06 -14.10
N PRO A 642 -2.80 11.53 -13.27
CA PRO A 642 -4.14 10.95 -13.22
C PRO A 642 -4.96 11.29 -14.48
N ILE A 643 -5.79 10.34 -14.87
CA ILE A 643 -6.88 10.50 -15.83
C ILE A 643 -8.16 9.93 -15.23
N ALA A 644 -9.30 10.25 -15.81
CA ALA A 644 -10.58 9.72 -15.37
C ALA A 644 -11.43 9.26 -16.56
N TRP A 645 -11.95 8.03 -16.44
CA TRP A 645 -12.92 7.45 -17.36
C TRP A 645 -14.35 7.74 -16.90
N HIS A 646 -15.30 7.74 -17.83
CA HIS A 646 -16.71 7.99 -17.53
C HIS A 646 -17.23 7.11 -16.40
N ASN A 647 -17.02 5.81 -16.48
CA ASN A 647 -17.43 4.86 -15.44
C ASN A 647 -16.42 3.70 -15.31
N SER A 648 -16.44 3.04 -14.14
CA SER A 648 -15.88 1.70 -13.98
C SER A 648 -16.87 0.75 -13.31
N LYS A 649 -16.75 -0.53 -13.60
CA LYS A 649 -17.43 -1.62 -12.92
C LYS A 649 -16.42 -2.68 -12.55
N ILE A 650 -16.32 -2.95 -11.28
CA ILE A 650 -15.41 -3.96 -10.74
C ILE A 650 -16.24 -4.91 -9.90
N ASP A 651 -16.09 -6.20 -10.14
CA ASP A 651 -16.65 -7.25 -9.29
C ASP A 651 -15.58 -8.31 -9.04
N GLY A 652 -15.66 -8.96 -7.90
CA GLY A 652 -14.63 -9.92 -7.53
C GLY A 652 -14.91 -10.66 -6.24
N ALA A 653 -14.11 -11.71 -6.05
CA ALA A 653 -14.15 -12.52 -4.84
C ALA A 653 -12.78 -12.53 -4.17
N SER A 654 -12.77 -12.42 -2.86
CA SER A 654 -11.59 -12.63 -2.03
C SER A 654 -11.87 -13.71 -0.99
N VAL A 655 -10.90 -14.59 -0.77
CA VAL A 655 -11.01 -15.67 0.21
C VAL A 655 -9.71 -15.75 1.00
N ARG A 656 -9.82 -15.80 2.31
CA ARG A 656 -8.73 -16.13 3.22
C ARG A 656 -9.07 -17.39 4.00
N VAL A 657 -8.18 -18.36 3.97
CA VAL A 657 -8.24 -19.55 4.81
C VAL A 657 -7.06 -19.49 5.76
N SER A 658 -7.31 -19.33 7.06
CA SER A 658 -6.27 -19.20 8.09
C SER A 658 -6.28 -20.41 9.01
N MET A 659 -5.12 -20.94 9.27
CA MET A 659 -4.89 -21.96 10.31
C MET A 659 -4.06 -21.29 11.41
N PRO A 660 -4.67 -20.96 12.55
CA PRO A 660 -3.96 -20.48 13.74
C PRO A 660 -2.84 -21.47 14.15
N GLU A 661 -1.90 -20.98 14.95
CA GLU A 661 -0.77 -21.80 15.42
C GLU A 661 -1.27 -23.10 16.07
N HIS A 662 -0.82 -24.23 15.52
CA HIS A 662 -1.11 -25.55 16.03
C HIS A 662 0.16 -26.41 15.99
N HIS A 663 0.68 -26.75 17.16
CA HIS A 663 1.94 -27.51 17.32
C HIS A 663 3.12 -26.88 16.56
N GLY A 664 3.21 -25.57 16.57
CA GLY A 664 4.25 -24.80 15.88
C GLY A 664 4.01 -24.55 14.39
N LEU A 665 2.92 -25.07 13.82
CA LEU A 665 2.54 -24.81 12.43
C LEU A 665 1.49 -23.71 12.36
N THR A 666 1.76 -22.67 11.54
CA THR A 666 0.82 -21.62 11.15
C THR A 666 0.72 -21.62 9.64
N ALA A 667 -0.48 -21.44 9.11
CA ALA A 667 -0.67 -21.36 7.67
C ALA A 667 -1.81 -20.42 7.30
N PHE A 668 -1.70 -19.84 6.12
CA PHE A 668 -2.85 -19.21 5.47
C PHE A 668 -2.79 -19.37 3.95
N VAL A 669 -3.97 -19.34 3.34
CA VAL A 669 -4.14 -19.29 1.89
C VAL A 669 -5.00 -18.08 1.56
N LEU A 670 -4.48 -17.22 0.73
CA LEU A 670 -5.19 -16.07 0.15
C LEU A 670 -5.54 -16.39 -1.29
N MET A 671 -6.78 -16.13 -1.68
CA MET A 671 -7.24 -16.29 -3.07
C MET A 671 -8.02 -15.05 -3.49
N GLY A 672 -7.84 -14.64 -4.74
CA GLY A 672 -8.53 -13.52 -5.32
C GLY A 672 -8.95 -13.77 -6.76
N HIS A 673 -10.11 -13.24 -7.12
CA HIS A 673 -10.63 -13.14 -8.47
C HIS A 673 -11.12 -11.73 -8.69
N VAL A 674 -10.72 -11.10 -9.78
CA VAL A 674 -11.12 -9.73 -10.11
C VAL A 674 -11.54 -9.63 -11.57
N ASN A 675 -12.58 -8.88 -11.79
CA ASN A 675 -13.17 -8.57 -13.06
C ASN A 675 -13.40 -7.05 -13.15
N ALA A 676 -12.43 -6.32 -13.73
CA ALA A 676 -12.41 -4.87 -13.72
C ALA A 676 -12.60 -4.30 -15.14
N ARG A 677 -13.71 -3.58 -15.36
CA ARG A 677 -14.10 -2.97 -16.64
C ARG A 677 -14.17 -1.46 -16.53
N PHE A 678 -13.61 -0.79 -17.50
CA PHE A 678 -13.67 0.65 -17.66
C PHE A 678 -14.45 1.03 -18.91
N PHE A 679 -15.16 2.16 -18.83
CA PHE A 679 -16.10 2.59 -19.85
C PHE A 679 -15.73 3.98 -20.34
N PRO A 680 -15.34 4.14 -21.63
CA PRO A 680 -15.12 5.45 -22.24
C PRO A 680 -16.40 6.32 -22.26
N PRO A 681 -16.28 7.63 -22.53
CA PRO A 681 -15.05 8.35 -22.89
C PRO A 681 -14.19 8.70 -21.68
N GLN A 682 -12.93 9.11 -21.91
CA GLN A 682 -12.14 9.81 -20.92
C GLN A 682 -12.82 11.13 -20.60
N VAL A 683 -13.00 11.45 -19.31
CA VAL A 683 -13.76 12.64 -18.84
C VAL A 683 -12.91 13.64 -18.07
N GLY A 684 -11.65 13.32 -17.80
CA GLY A 684 -10.72 14.19 -17.09
C GLY A 684 -9.26 13.84 -17.33
N GLY A 685 -8.37 14.80 -17.11
CA GLY A 685 -6.92 14.69 -17.32
C GLY A 685 -6.49 14.97 -18.75
N LEU A 686 -5.21 14.76 -19.04
CA LEU A 686 -4.65 14.89 -20.39
C LEU A 686 -5.14 13.72 -21.26
N GLY A 687 -5.58 14.03 -22.50
CA GLY A 687 -6.08 13.03 -23.44
C GLY A 687 -4.97 12.11 -23.88
N THR A 688 -5.16 10.88 -23.52
CA THR A 688 -4.51 9.79 -24.21
C THR A 688 -5.58 9.18 -25.09
N ASP A 689 -5.46 9.38 -26.39
CA ASP A 689 -6.33 8.66 -27.31
C ASP A 689 -5.88 7.18 -27.30
N LEU A 690 -6.34 6.46 -26.29
CA LEU A 690 -6.10 5.03 -26.17
C LEU A 690 -6.92 4.25 -27.20
N GLY A 691 -7.24 4.87 -28.34
CA GLY A 691 -7.71 4.20 -29.57
C GLY A 691 -8.98 3.37 -29.41
N ALA A 692 -9.53 3.38 -28.23
CA ALA A 692 -10.71 2.62 -27.93
C ALA A 692 -11.91 3.35 -28.49
N GLY A 693 -12.31 3.08 -29.67
CA GLY A 693 -13.49 3.62 -30.38
C GLY A 693 -14.80 3.58 -29.57
N GLY A 694 -14.77 4.02 -28.31
CA GLY A 694 -15.89 4.07 -27.40
C GLY A 694 -16.29 2.72 -26.81
N LEU A 695 -15.49 1.66 -26.96
CA LEU A 695 -15.76 0.34 -26.40
C LEU A 695 -15.25 0.19 -24.97
N PRO A 696 -15.97 -0.54 -24.10
CA PRO A 696 -15.45 -0.92 -22.78
C PRO A 696 -14.17 -1.74 -22.90
N PHE A 697 -13.28 -1.60 -21.92
CA PHE A 697 -12.05 -2.37 -21.86
C PHE A 697 -11.76 -2.90 -20.46
N ARG A 698 -10.90 -3.90 -20.36
CA ARG A 698 -10.38 -4.42 -19.11
C ARG A 698 -9.10 -3.72 -18.73
N ILE A 699 -9.00 -3.34 -17.46
CA ILE A 699 -7.78 -2.77 -16.93
C ILE A 699 -6.71 -3.85 -16.79
N ASP A 700 -5.44 -3.45 -16.84
CA ASP A 700 -4.28 -4.37 -16.80
C ASP A 700 -4.20 -5.20 -15.50
N HIS A 701 -4.75 -4.73 -14.39
CA HIS A 701 -4.82 -5.45 -13.11
C HIS A 701 -6.07 -6.36 -12.96
N ASP A 702 -6.89 -6.49 -13.99
CA ASP A 702 -7.92 -7.52 -14.06
C ASP A 702 -7.28 -8.92 -14.04
N GLN A 703 -7.66 -9.76 -13.07
CA GLN A 703 -7.00 -11.02 -12.82
C GLN A 703 -7.98 -12.15 -12.56
N LYS A 704 -7.99 -13.18 -13.42
CA LYS A 704 -8.92 -14.30 -13.30
C LYS A 704 -8.75 -15.10 -12.02
N PHE A 705 -7.52 -15.27 -11.54
CA PHE A 705 -7.24 -15.95 -10.29
C PHE A 705 -5.82 -15.67 -9.81
N GLN A 706 -5.70 -15.40 -8.53
CA GLN A 706 -4.43 -15.32 -7.82
C GLN A 706 -4.50 -16.09 -6.52
N GLN A 707 -3.38 -16.62 -6.09
CA GLN A 707 -3.26 -17.33 -4.82
C GLN A 707 -1.91 -17.06 -4.19
N THR A 708 -1.90 -16.86 -2.86
CA THR A 708 -0.71 -16.92 -2.01
C THR A 708 -0.95 -17.92 -0.90
N THR A 709 -0.12 -18.95 -0.81
CA THR A 709 -0.11 -19.90 0.30
C THR A 709 1.13 -19.66 1.14
N HIS A 710 0.93 -19.37 2.40
CA HIS A 710 2.00 -19.24 3.40
C HIS A 710 1.95 -20.41 4.36
N LEU A 711 3.12 -21.02 4.61
CA LEU A 711 3.32 -22.05 5.62
C LEU A 711 4.49 -21.63 6.49
N GLN A 712 4.30 -21.62 7.80
CA GLN A 712 5.34 -21.35 8.79
C GLN A 712 5.37 -22.46 9.83
N TYR A 713 6.54 -22.98 10.09
CA TYR A 713 6.73 -24.00 11.12
C TYR A 713 7.83 -23.58 12.10
N GLN A 714 7.47 -23.49 13.37
CA GLN A 714 8.37 -23.21 14.49
C GLN A 714 8.02 -24.11 15.67
N PRO A 715 8.74 -25.24 15.86
CA PRO A 715 8.40 -26.22 16.89
C PRO A 715 8.61 -25.74 18.34
N TRP A 716 9.40 -24.68 18.53
CA TRP A 716 9.69 -24.08 19.84
C TRP A 716 9.56 -22.57 19.80
N LYS A 717 9.00 -21.94 20.85
CA LYS A 717 8.70 -20.49 20.91
C LYS A 717 9.88 -19.57 20.58
N SER A 718 11.12 -19.98 20.73
CA SER A 718 12.33 -19.20 20.42
C SER A 718 13.40 -20.04 19.75
N GLY A 719 13.00 -20.99 18.94
CA GLY A 719 13.87 -21.91 18.21
C GLY A 719 13.94 -21.61 16.72
N PRO A 720 14.56 -22.53 15.98
CA PRO A 720 14.59 -22.45 14.53
C PRO A 720 13.17 -22.49 13.95
N TRP A 721 12.99 -21.81 12.84
CA TRP A 721 11.75 -21.77 12.11
C TRP A 721 12.01 -21.80 10.60
N ILE A 722 10.98 -22.16 9.86
CA ILE A 722 10.93 -22.15 8.42
C ILE A 722 9.63 -21.49 7.97
N GLY A 723 9.70 -20.57 7.01
CA GLY A 723 8.58 -19.95 6.32
C GLY A 723 8.66 -20.21 4.82
N PHE A 724 7.56 -20.57 4.21
CA PHE A 724 7.47 -20.86 2.79
C PHE A 724 6.26 -20.17 2.18
N ASN A 725 6.44 -19.50 1.04
CA ASN A 725 5.34 -18.99 0.22
C ASN A 725 5.30 -19.69 -1.13
N TRP A 726 4.09 -20.03 -1.55
CA TRP A 726 3.77 -20.36 -2.93
C TRP A 726 2.79 -19.31 -3.45
N ARG A 727 3.21 -18.61 -4.47
CA ARG A 727 2.39 -17.62 -5.18
C ARG A 727 2.03 -18.14 -6.56
N TYR A 728 0.75 -18.16 -6.87
CA TYR A 728 0.22 -18.46 -8.20
C TYR A 728 -0.50 -17.24 -8.75
N ASP A 729 -0.27 -16.97 -10.00
CA ASP A 729 -0.87 -15.87 -10.74
C ASP A 729 -1.33 -16.39 -12.10
N SER A 730 -2.62 -16.22 -12.43
CA SER A 730 -3.20 -16.67 -13.71
C SER A 730 -2.83 -15.78 -14.90
N GLY A 731 -2.12 -14.68 -14.65
CA GLY A 731 -1.74 -13.68 -15.63
C GLY A 731 -2.68 -12.47 -15.63
N LEU A 732 -2.08 -11.29 -15.57
CA LEU A 732 -2.73 -9.99 -15.73
C LEU A 732 -3.20 -9.82 -17.19
N VAL A 733 -4.08 -8.87 -17.44
CA VAL A 733 -4.36 -8.42 -18.82
C VAL A 733 -3.07 -7.86 -19.41
N ALA A 734 -2.72 -8.28 -20.61
CA ALA A 734 -1.51 -7.82 -21.29
C ALA A 734 -1.65 -6.33 -21.61
N GLY A 735 -0.73 -5.53 -21.07
CA GLY A 735 -0.61 -4.10 -21.40
C GLY A 735 -0.11 -3.90 -22.84
N ALA A 736 0.43 -2.72 -23.12
CA ALA A 736 0.89 -2.37 -24.46
C ALA A 736 1.88 -3.42 -25.02
N VAL A 737 1.52 -4.04 -26.12
CA VAL A 737 2.36 -4.98 -26.84
C VAL A 737 2.78 -4.31 -28.14
N PRO A 738 4.05 -4.46 -28.60
CA PRO A 738 4.44 -3.97 -29.93
C PRO A 738 3.63 -4.66 -31.02
N PHE A 739 2.71 -3.98 -31.66
CA PHE A 739 1.87 -4.51 -32.72
C PHE A 739 1.51 -3.46 -33.76
N ALA A 740 1.08 -3.92 -34.90
CA ALA A 740 0.67 -3.05 -35.99
C ALA A 740 -0.64 -2.32 -35.67
N SER A 741 -0.81 -1.12 -36.20
CA SER A 741 -1.98 -0.27 -36.01
C SER A 741 -3.24 -0.76 -36.75
N ASP A 742 -3.13 -1.74 -37.61
CA ASP A 742 -4.25 -2.31 -38.38
C ASP A 742 -4.27 -3.85 -38.34
N THR A 743 -5.41 -4.44 -38.63
CA THR A 743 -5.63 -5.89 -38.59
C THR A 743 -5.01 -6.67 -39.77
N THR A 744 -4.44 -5.99 -40.76
CA THR A 744 -3.85 -6.57 -41.95
C THR A 744 -2.34 -6.67 -41.86
N THR A 745 -1.72 -5.80 -41.08
CA THR A 745 -0.29 -5.74 -40.89
C THR A 745 0.17 -6.72 -39.79
N PRO A 746 1.22 -7.52 -40.02
CA PRO A 746 1.77 -8.41 -39.03
C PRO A 746 2.26 -7.63 -37.78
N VAL A 747 2.10 -8.22 -36.62
CA VAL A 747 2.69 -7.67 -35.38
C VAL A 747 4.21 -7.70 -35.52
N ASP A 748 4.83 -6.55 -35.21
CA ASP A 748 6.28 -6.43 -35.13
C ASP A 748 6.75 -6.80 -33.71
N LEU A 749 7.55 -7.87 -33.62
CA LEU A 749 8.10 -8.37 -32.36
C LEU A 749 9.58 -8.01 -32.18
N THR A 750 10.16 -7.23 -33.07
CA THR A 750 11.58 -6.85 -33.00
C THR A 750 11.92 -5.95 -31.80
N GLY A 751 10.92 -5.30 -31.19
CA GLY A 751 11.06 -4.57 -29.95
C GLY A 751 11.25 -5.46 -28.70
N LEU A 752 11.02 -6.78 -28.81
CA LEU A 752 11.24 -7.76 -27.76
C LEU A 752 12.50 -8.58 -28.06
N THR A 753 13.43 -8.66 -27.12
CA THR A 753 14.59 -9.55 -27.27
C THR A 753 14.15 -11.02 -27.34
N ALA A 754 14.95 -11.88 -27.91
CA ALA A 754 14.67 -13.32 -27.96
C ALA A 754 14.37 -13.91 -26.57
N ASP A 755 15.11 -13.47 -25.61
CA ASP A 755 15.00 -13.88 -24.21
C ASP A 755 13.67 -13.41 -23.58
N GLN A 756 13.27 -12.17 -23.82
CA GLN A 756 11.98 -11.62 -23.41
C GLN A 756 10.82 -12.40 -24.04
N GLN A 757 10.89 -12.72 -25.33
CA GLN A 757 9.89 -13.51 -26.01
C GLN A 757 9.74 -14.91 -25.41
N MET A 758 10.86 -15.60 -25.20
CA MET A 758 10.87 -16.94 -24.59
C MET A 758 10.27 -16.94 -23.19
N GLN A 759 10.57 -15.94 -22.40
CA GLN A 759 10.15 -15.86 -21.03
C GLN A 759 8.69 -15.41 -20.88
N ALA A 760 8.27 -14.50 -21.72
CA ALA A 760 6.86 -14.19 -21.88
C ALA A 760 6.06 -15.43 -22.34
N GLY A 761 6.73 -16.45 -22.84
CA GLY A 761 6.09 -17.63 -23.40
C GLY A 761 5.39 -17.34 -24.71
N LEU A 762 5.85 -16.35 -25.46
CA LEU A 762 5.31 -16.03 -26.79
C LEU A 762 5.57 -17.16 -27.76
N PHE A 763 4.64 -17.40 -28.67
CA PHE A 763 4.79 -18.16 -29.87
C PHE A 763 3.77 -17.67 -30.91
N CYS A 764 4.13 -17.74 -32.19
CA CYS A 764 3.28 -17.29 -33.26
C CYS A 764 2.87 -18.51 -34.09
N GLY A 765 1.59 -18.80 -34.18
CA GLY A 765 1.13 -20.08 -34.71
C GLY A 765 1.69 -21.24 -33.91
N ASN A 766 2.54 -22.06 -34.53
CA ASN A 766 3.25 -23.16 -33.89
C ASN A 766 4.76 -22.90 -33.72
N VAL A 767 5.21 -21.69 -34.00
CA VAL A 767 6.64 -21.34 -33.96
C VAL A 767 6.97 -20.72 -32.60
N PHE A 768 7.94 -21.30 -31.89
CA PHE A 768 8.46 -20.82 -30.65
C PHE A 768 9.77 -20.05 -30.86
N PRO A 769 10.00 -18.92 -30.18
CA PRO A 769 11.26 -18.23 -30.22
C PRO A 769 12.36 -19.05 -29.52
N THR A 770 13.59 -18.92 -30.04
CA THR A 770 14.81 -19.40 -29.38
C THR A 770 15.81 -18.26 -29.32
N LEU A 771 16.83 -18.36 -28.48
CA LEU A 771 17.88 -17.33 -28.40
C LEU A 771 18.57 -17.07 -29.76
N SER A 772 18.69 -18.09 -30.60
CA SER A 772 19.29 -17.99 -31.94
C SER A 772 18.28 -17.66 -33.03
N SER A 773 17.00 -17.76 -32.76
CA SER A 773 15.92 -17.55 -33.74
C SER A 773 14.70 -16.92 -33.04
N PRO A 774 14.78 -15.60 -32.69
CA PRO A 774 13.64 -14.89 -32.17
C PRO A 774 12.53 -14.76 -33.21
N LEU A 775 11.30 -14.56 -32.75
CA LEU A 775 10.19 -14.12 -33.61
C LEU A 775 10.44 -12.67 -34.03
N THR A 776 10.24 -12.37 -35.31
CA THR A 776 10.34 -10.99 -35.82
C THR A 776 8.99 -10.38 -36.07
N THR A 777 8.05 -11.19 -36.57
CA THR A 777 6.67 -10.80 -36.89
C THR A 777 5.71 -11.91 -36.56
N CYS A 778 4.41 -11.58 -36.35
CA CYS A 778 3.32 -12.54 -36.25
C CYS A 778 2.17 -12.06 -37.13
N ALA A 779 1.76 -12.93 -38.07
CA ALA A 779 0.68 -12.61 -39.01
C ALA A 779 -0.69 -12.60 -38.32
N PRO A 780 -1.62 -11.69 -38.67
CA PRO A 780 -2.96 -11.62 -38.11
C PRO A 780 -3.72 -12.95 -38.06
N SER A 781 -3.54 -13.81 -39.09
CA SER A 781 -4.15 -15.15 -39.12
C SER A 781 -3.62 -16.11 -38.04
N GLN A 782 -2.55 -15.78 -37.37
CA GLN A 782 -1.90 -16.60 -36.35
C GLN A 782 -2.14 -16.05 -34.93
N TYR A 783 -2.85 -14.90 -34.78
CA TYR A 783 -3.22 -14.34 -33.49
C TYR A 783 -4.12 -15.35 -32.75
N GLY A 784 -3.96 -15.39 -31.44
CA GLY A 784 -4.70 -16.29 -30.55
C GLY A 784 -4.13 -17.72 -30.48
N SER A 785 -3.21 -18.12 -31.37
CA SER A 785 -2.46 -19.37 -31.27
C SER A 785 -1.17 -19.23 -30.45
N THR A 786 -0.95 -18.05 -29.88
CA THR A 786 0.17 -17.76 -29.00
C THR A 786 -0.16 -18.17 -27.56
N ARG A 787 0.81 -18.58 -26.79
CA ARG A 787 0.68 -18.93 -25.36
C ARG A 787 0.29 -17.72 -24.50
N ILE A 788 0.78 -16.55 -24.84
CA ILE A 788 0.14 -15.27 -24.59
C ILE A 788 -0.51 -14.94 -25.92
N SER A 789 -1.83 -14.76 -25.94
CA SER A 789 -2.47 -14.24 -27.13
C SER A 789 -1.81 -12.92 -27.48
N LEU A 790 -1.05 -12.85 -28.57
CA LEU A 790 -0.65 -11.55 -29.09
C LEU A 790 -1.95 -10.82 -29.42
N PRO A 791 -2.23 -9.66 -28.81
CA PRO A 791 -3.46 -8.96 -29.09
C PRO A 791 -3.50 -8.58 -30.56
N ALA A 792 -4.59 -8.90 -31.26
CA ALA A 792 -4.89 -8.23 -32.49
C ALA A 792 -5.00 -6.72 -32.21
N PRO A 793 -4.65 -5.83 -33.12
CA PRO A 793 -4.81 -4.40 -32.95
C PRO A 793 -6.21 -4.06 -32.43
N GLY A 794 -6.31 -3.36 -31.30
CA GLY A 794 -7.57 -3.04 -30.61
C GLY A 794 -8.18 -4.19 -29.79
N ALA A 795 -7.55 -5.36 -29.69
CA ALA A 795 -8.05 -6.49 -28.90
C ALA A 795 -7.92 -6.25 -27.39
N GLU A 796 -7.06 -5.35 -26.95
CA GLU A 796 -7.00 -4.82 -25.59
C GLU A 796 -8.31 -4.18 -25.15
N SER A 797 -9.13 -3.74 -26.11
CA SER A 797 -10.48 -3.23 -25.88
C SER A 797 -11.53 -4.33 -25.73
N ASP A 798 -11.18 -5.62 -25.86
CA ASP A 798 -12.11 -6.72 -25.63
C ASP A 798 -12.38 -6.87 -24.13
N ASP A 799 -13.56 -6.49 -23.72
CA ASP A 799 -14.00 -6.57 -22.32
C ASP A 799 -14.47 -7.97 -21.90
N HIS A 800 -14.54 -8.94 -22.80
CA HIS A 800 -14.98 -10.31 -22.54
C HIS A 800 -13.82 -11.26 -22.29
N ASN A 801 -12.82 -11.25 -23.15
CA ASN A 801 -11.68 -12.15 -23.04
C ASN A 801 -10.39 -11.49 -23.54
N PRO A 802 -9.89 -10.46 -22.82
CA PRO A 802 -8.67 -9.79 -23.22
C PRO A 802 -7.47 -10.76 -23.20
N PRO A 803 -6.44 -10.50 -24.00
CA PRO A 803 -5.19 -11.23 -23.93
C PRO A 803 -4.53 -11.07 -22.56
N ARG A 804 -3.89 -12.13 -22.07
CA ARG A 804 -3.29 -12.17 -20.74
C ARG A 804 -1.85 -12.64 -20.78
N ILE A 805 -1.08 -12.19 -19.81
CA ILE A 805 0.26 -12.70 -19.53
C ILE A 805 0.16 -14.18 -19.14
N ALA A 806 1.20 -14.95 -19.46
CA ALA A 806 1.25 -16.39 -19.13
C ALA A 806 1.18 -16.61 -17.60
N PRO A 807 0.45 -17.64 -17.15
CA PRO A 807 0.40 -17.99 -15.74
C PRO A 807 1.78 -18.31 -15.18
N ARG A 808 1.98 -17.99 -13.89
CA ARG A 808 3.26 -18.21 -13.23
C ARG A 808 3.10 -18.77 -11.82
N HIS A 809 4.07 -19.58 -11.41
CA HIS A 809 4.27 -20.04 -10.04
C HIS A 809 5.58 -19.48 -9.51
N LEU A 810 5.57 -18.89 -8.34
CA LEU A 810 6.74 -18.39 -7.63
C LEU A 810 6.79 -19.02 -6.25
N PHE A 811 7.99 -19.37 -5.81
CA PHE A 811 8.24 -20.00 -4.51
C PHE A 811 9.26 -19.17 -3.75
N ASP A 812 8.94 -18.84 -2.49
CA ASP A 812 9.83 -18.10 -1.62
C ASP A 812 10.06 -18.92 -0.34
N LEU A 813 11.25 -18.83 0.21
CA LEU A 813 11.66 -19.58 1.39
C LEU A 813 12.41 -18.67 2.37
N SER A 814 12.06 -18.75 3.63
CA SER A 814 12.81 -18.14 4.73
C SER A 814 13.12 -19.19 5.78
N VAL A 815 14.32 -19.17 6.31
CA VAL A 815 14.71 -20.01 7.45
C VAL A 815 15.43 -19.14 8.46
N GLY A 816 15.20 -19.38 9.74
CA GLY A 816 15.84 -18.57 10.77
C GLY A 816 15.83 -19.22 12.14
N ASP A 817 16.53 -18.56 13.06
CA ASP A 817 16.51 -18.86 14.49
C ASP A 817 16.51 -17.54 15.25
N ASP A 818 15.47 -17.32 16.05
CA ASP A 818 15.25 -16.06 16.76
C ASP A 818 16.13 -15.93 18.02
N ASN A 819 16.82 -16.99 18.43
CA ASN A 819 17.71 -17.01 19.59
C ASN A 819 18.83 -18.02 19.44
N LEU A 820 19.74 -17.79 18.51
CA LEU A 820 20.82 -18.69 18.08
C LEU A 820 21.66 -19.25 19.23
N PHE A 821 21.96 -18.43 20.25
CA PHE A 821 22.78 -18.82 21.39
C PHE A 821 21.98 -19.11 22.67
N ARG A 822 20.62 -19.16 22.57
CA ARG A 822 19.71 -19.44 23.69
C ARG A 822 19.89 -18.50 24.89
N GLY A 823 20.18 -17.21 24.61
CA GLY A 823 20.29 -16.18 25.65
C GLY A 823 18.93 -15.77 26.20
N ASP A 824 18.88 -15.45 27.50
CA ASP A 824 17.63 -15.00 28.14
C ASP A 824 17.34 -13.52 27.85
N LYS A 825 18.32 -12.66 28.09
CA LYS A 825 18.19 -11.20 27.95
C LYS A 825 18.71 -10.71 26.59
N TYR A 826 19.86 -11.21 26.16
CA TYR A 826 20.48 -10.84 24.90
C TYR A 826 20.34 -11.99 23.92
N LYS A 827 19.66 -11.75 22.79
CA LYS A 827 19.39 -12.77 21.80
C LYS A 827 20.03 -12.40 20.47
N TRP A 828 20.57 -13.40 19.81
CA TRP A 828 21.05 -13.26 18.46
C TRP A 828 20.12 -14.02 17.52
N SER A 829 19.66 -13.36 16.48
CA SER A 829 18.88 -14.00 15.42
C SER A 829 19.70 -14.14 14.15
N LEU A 830 19.43 -15.20 13.41
CA LEU A 830 19.97 -15.42 12.07
C LEU A 830 18.80 -15.78 11.16
N ARG A 831 18.75 -15.15 9.99
CA ARG A 831 17.75 -15.41 8.98
C ARG A 831 18.40 -15.53 7.61
N ALA A 832 17.96 -16.48 6.79
CA ALA A 832 18.27 -16.57 5.38
C ALA A 832 16.97 -16.61 4.59
N THR A 833 16.86 -15.79 3.56
CA THR A 833 15.67 -15.66 2.73
C THR A 833 16.02 -15.85 1.26
N ALA A 834 15.20 -16.60 0.55
CA ALA A 834 15.26 -16.77 -0.89
C ALA A 834 13.91 -16.40 -1.50
N ILE A 835 13.85 -15.29 -2.22
CA ILE A 835 12.70 -14.90 -3.05
C ILE A 835 12.88 -15.51 -4.43
N ASN A 836 11.78 -15.98 -5.03
CA ASN A 836 11.80 -16.71 -6.30
C ASN A 836 12.85 -17.84 -6.28
N LEU A 837 12.71 -18.77 -5.35
CA LEU A 837 13.66 -19.86 -5.07
C LEU A 837 14.02 -20.65 -6.34
N SER A 838 13.04 -20.90 -7.20
CA SER A 838 13.24 -21.64 -8.48
C SER A 838 13.97 -20.82 -9.54
N ASN A 839 14.27 -19.54 -9.29
CA ASN A 839 14.79 -18.60 -10.28
C ASN A 839 13.93 -18.60 -11.54
N LYS A 840 12.60 -18.63 -11.35
CA LYS A 840 11.66 -18.57 -12.45
C LYS A 840 11.81 -17.24 -13.15
N VAL A 841 12.02 -17.31 -14.44
CA VAL A 841 11.96 -16.13 -15.28
C VAL A 841 10.58 -16.04 -15.90
N ALA A 842 9.89 -14.96 -15.67
CA ALA A 842 8.55 -14.73 -16.19
C ALA A 842 8.31 -13.25 -16.39
N LEU A 843 7.49 -12.92 -17.36
CA LEU A 843 7.02 -11.59 -17.60
C LEU A 843 6.01 -11.18 -16.50
N TYR A 844 6.12 -9.96 -15.99
CA TYR A 844 5.12 -9.36 -15.14
C TYR A 844 4.01 -8.72 -15.99
N ASN A 845 4.37 -7.78 -16.87
CA ASN A 845 3.52 -7.21 -17.90
C ASN A 845 4.39 -6.61 -19.03
N PHE A 846 3.77 -6.26 -20.16
CA PHE A 846 4.42 -5.51 -21.24
C PHE A 846 4.49 -4.01 -20.96
N LEU A 847 3.54 -3.48 -20.20
CA LEU A 847 3.54 -2.09 -19.73
C LEU A 847 4.15 -2.01 -18.33
N SER A 848 4.94 -0.98 -18.10
CA SER A 848 5.55 -0.73 -16.80
C SER A 848 5.70 0.75 -16.51
N THR A 849 6.03 1.05 -15.25
CA THR A 849 6.28 2.40 -14.72
C THR A 849 7.40 3.15 -15.47
N PHE A 850 8.31 2.45 -16.15
CA PHE A 850 9.48 3.07 -16.82
C PHE A 850 9.54 2.75 -18.31
N SER A 851 8.41 2.58 -18.96
CA SER A 851 8.28 2.09 -20.34
C SER A 851 8.85 0.68 -20.57
N GLY A 852 8.17 -0.07 -21.38
CA GLY A 852 8.59 -1.41 -21.79
C GLY A 852 8.17 -2.52 -20.83
N THR A 853 8.78 -3.68 -21.03
CA THR A 853 8.45 -4.91 -20.33
C THR A 853 9.08 -4.98 -18.95
N HIS A 854 8.32 -5.55 -18.01
CA HIS A 854 8.83 -5.88 -16.68
C HIS A 854 8.76 -7.36 -16.41
N PHE A 855 9.79 -7.86 -15.74
CA PHE A 855 9.92 -9.25 -15.34
C PHE A 855 9.71 -9.38 -13.83
N VAL A 856 9.26 -10.56 -13.40
CA VAL A 856 9.22 -10.88 -11.98
C VAL A 856 10.64 -10.79 -11.39
N THR A 857 10.73 -10.40 -10.13
CA THR A 857 12.00 -10.33 -9.42
C THR A 857 12.78 -11.65 -9.58
N PRO A 858 14.03 -11.62 -10.06
CA PRO A 858 14.86 -12.81 -10.16
C PRO A 858 15.13 -13.38 -8.77
N ARG A 859 15.73 -14.58 -8.69
CA ARG A 859 16.09 -15.16 -7.40
C ARG A 859 16.98 -14.20 -6.60
N THR A 860 16.43 -13.74 -5.48
CA THR A 860 17.12 -12.86 -4.54
C THR A 860 17.39 -13.63 -3.27
N LEU A 861 18.64 -13.65 -2.85
CA LEU A 861 19.10 -14.29 -1.63
C LEU A 861 19.54 -13.22 -0.64
N THR A 862 19.13 -13.34 0.61
CA THR A 862 19.49 -12.42 1.70
C THR A 862 19.86 -13.21 2.94
N ALA A 863 20.92 -12.80 3.62
CA ALA A 863 21.29 -13.28 4.95
C ALA A 863 21.24 -12.09 5.92
N GLU A 864 20.60 -12.27 7.06
CA GLU A 864 20.40 -11.25 8.08
C GLU A 864 20.87 -11.75 9.44
N LEU A 865 21.62 -10.91 10.15
CA LEU A 865 22.05 -11.11 11.52
C LEU A 865 21.40 -10.02 12.39
N GLY A 866 20.77 -10.44 13.49
CA GLY A 866 20.15 -9.54 14.46
C GLY A 866 20.69 -9.73 15.86
N PHE A 867 20.76 -8.63 16.61
CA PHE A 867 21.01 -8.59 18.04
C PHE A 867 19.84 -7.92 18.73
N HIS A 868 19.25 -8.58 19.72
CA HIS A 868 18.06 -8.13 20.44
C HIS A 868 18.36 -8.08 21.93
N PHE A 869 17.89 -7.05 22.63
CA PHE A 869 18.13 -6.81 24.07
C PHE A 869 16.90 -6.28 24.79
#